data_bd81b7413622d5b9f845e44e9c86bd81
#
_entry.id   bd81b7413622d5b9f845e44e9c86bd81
#
_cell.length_a   1.000
_cell.length_b   1.000
_cell.length_c   1.000
_cell.angle_alpha   90.00
_cell.angle_beta   90.00
_cell.angle_gamma   90.00
#
_symmetry.space_group_name_H-M   'P 1'
#
loop_
_entity.id
_entity.type
_entity.pdbx_description
1 polymer ?
#
loop_
_entity_poly.entity_id
_entity_poly.type
_entity_poly.pdbx_seq_one_letter_code
_entity_poly.pdbx_strand_id
1 'polypeptide(L)'
;MAKWQRSFFQPVLPLGEDGRRVTGSKENIALSRMAAGEGMVLLKNEKNTLPIRKGTKVALFGKGTVDYVKGGGGSGDVTVEYIRNLYEGMKIKEDEGKVEVFDKLAKYYAEDIQKQYADGAVPGMTVEPELPDELLNEAREYTDTAIITICRFSGEGWDRKCEAAQDGYVLDGEEKRNSELSAKIFENGDFCLTNAENAMVEKVKKAFPNVIVVMNVGGIVDTKWFRDCDEIQSVLMAWQGGMEGGLATADILCGDVNPSGKLSDTYAKNLEDYPSTANFHESAFYVDYTEDIYVGYRYFETIPGAAERVNYPFGFGLSYTDFDWKMTGASEENGVITVLTEVTNTGKTAGKEVIQLYYGAPQGKLGKPAKVLGAFKKTSLLQPGERQILTLELPVNQMASYDDLGKVCRSAYVLEAGEYAIYIGTNVRDAEKIDFTYVVKEDTVTEQLSQKAAPYHLQKRMLADGSYEELPQREYVEEEGLPRQDKYAIGLPCPDTRGQKGIDFLDFLDSKGVRFSDVADGKMTLDEFMDILTLDDCINLLGGQPNTGCANTFGMGNLPEYGVPNVMTADGPAGLRILPKCGVNTTAWPCATLLASTWDEELVEKVGKAGAEEVKENNISIWLTPACNIHRSPLCGRNFEYYSEDPYLAGKTGAAMVRGIQSQHIGASVKHFAANNKETNRKDSDSRVSERALREIYLKQFEIIVKEAHPYTIMSSYNLINGIHASENKELLTGILRDEWGFDGMVTTDWWTFGEHYRETKAGNDIKMAAGYPERIKEAYEKGFITEGEIRLSARRILNMILKID
;
A
#
# COMPACT_ATOMS: atom_id res chain seq x y z
N MET A 1 32.10 -7.40 7.95
CA MET A 1 32.32 -5.98 7.65
C MET A 1 32.15 -5.22 8.96
N ALA A 2 32.91 -4.13 9.20
CA ALA A 2 32.66 -3.32 10.39
C ALA A 2 31.25 -2.69 10.29
N LYS A 3 30.59 -2.52 11.44
CA LYS A 3 29.25 -1.94 11.48
C LYS A 3 29.25 -0.55 10.83
N TRP A 4 28.21 -0.23 10.06
CA TRP A 4 28.02 1.02 9.30
C TRP A 4 29.12 1.34 8.28
N GLN A 5 29.97 0.40 7.90
CA GLN A 5 31.04 0.64 6.95
C GLN A 5 30.50 1.18 5.61
N ARG A 6 29.33 0.71 5.18
CA ARG A 6 28.67 1.18 3.95
C ARG A 6 28.19 2.62 4.07
N SER A 7 27.69 3.02 5.24
CA SER A 7 27.22 4.39 5.49
C SER A 7 28.37 5.39 5.58
N PHE A 8 29.51 5.01 6.17
CA PHE A 8 30.67 5.91 6.28
C PHE A 8 31.45 6.04 4.99
N PHE A 9 31.77 4.94 4.32
CA PHE A 9 32.71 4.92 3.21
C PHE A 9 32.03 4.72 1.86
N GLN A 10 30.75 4.41 1.85
CA GLN A 10 29.93 4.17 0.66
C GLN A 10 30.62 3.33 -0.42
N PRO A 11 31.22 2.19 -0.06
CA PRO A 11 31.88 1.35 -1.02
C PRO A 11 30.83 0.69 -1.94
N VAL A 12 31.11 0.65 -3.23
CA VAL A 12 30.32 -0.15 -4.16
C VAL A 12 30.75 -1.60 -4.04
N LEU A 13 30.18 -2.33 -3.08
CA LEU A 13 30.47 -3.73 -2.80
C LEU A 13 29.27 -4.60 -3.20
N PRO A 14 29.40 -5.39 -4.30
CA PRO A 14 28.37 -6.35 -4.69
C PRO A 14 28.03 -7.32 -3.58
N LEU A 15 26.75 -7.69 -3.47
CA LEU A 15 26.24 -8.66 -2.49
C LEU A 15 26.05 -10.06 -3.07
N GLY A 16 26.10 -10.22 -4.40
CA GLY A 16 25.97 -11.53 -5.04
C GLY A 16 27.11 -12.47 -4.65
N GLU A 17 26.81 -13.74 -4.39
CA GLU A 17 27.78 -14.78 -4.03
C GLU A 17 28.88 -14.96 -5.09
N ASP A 18 28.56 -14.68 -6.35
CA ASP A 18 29.48 -14.73 -7.50
C ASP A 18 30.22 -13.41 -7.75
N GLY A 19 30.09 -12.42 -6.83
CA GLY A 19 30.70 -11.11 -6.95
C GLY A 19 29.98 -10.14 -7.89
N ARG A 20 28.79 -10.50 -8.42
CA ARG A 20 27.93 -9.60 -9.21
C ARG A 20 27.00 -8.78 -8.32
N ARG A 21 26.49 -7.69 -8.86
CA ARG A 21 25.48 -6.88 -8.19
C ARG A 21 24.14 -7.61 -8.16
N VAL A 22 23.40 -7.49 -7.02
CA VAL A 22 22.02 -7.94 -6.88
C VAL A 22 21.02 -6.91 -7.39
N THR A 23 21.40 -5.62 -7.42
CA THR A 23 20.57 -4.52 -7.91
C THR A 23 20.22 -4.72 -9.39
N GLY A 24 18.93 -4.84 -9.69
CA GLY A 24 18.44 -5.11 -11.04
C GLY A 24 18.91 -6.46 -11.61
N SER A 25 19.23 -7.43 -10.76
CA SER A 25 19.70 -8.75 -11.19
C SER A 25 18.61 -9.54 -11.91
N LYS A 26 19.02 -10.52 -12.71
CA LYS A 26 18.08 -11.41 -13.40
C LYS A 26 17.19 -12.18 -12.43
N GLU A 27 17.74 -12.53 -11.27
CA GLU A 27 17.05 -13.24 -10.21
C GLU A 27 15.94 -12.36 -9.61
N ASN A 28 16.22 -11.10 -9.31
CA ASN A 28 15.23 -10.15 -8.81
C ASN A 28 14.15 -9.84 -9.86
N ILE A 29 14.54 -9.65 -11.12
CA ILE A 29 13.60 -9.46 -12.24
C ILE A 29 12.70 -10.68 -12.42
N ALA A 30 13.25 -11.90 -12.32
CA ALA A 30 12.47 -13.13 -12.39
C ALA A 30 11.50 -13.27 -11.20
N LEU A 31 11.92 -12.90 -9.99
CA LEU A 31 11.05 -12.88 -8.81
C LEU A 31 9.93 -11.84 -8.97
N SER A 32 10.22 -10.66 -9.51
CA SER A 32 9.21 -9.64 -9.81
C SER A 32 8.16 -10.15 -10.80
N ARG A 33 8.59 -10.81 -11.90
CA ARG A 33 7.69 -11.44 -12.86
C ARG A 33 6.83 -12.53 -12.23
N MET A 34 7.42 -13.38 -11.39
CA MET A 34 6.69 -14.44 -10.67
C MET A 34 5.64 -13.83 -9.73
N ALA A 35 6.02 -12.82 -8.93
CA ALA A 35 5.10 -12.16 -8.01
C ALA A 35 3.94 -11.47 -8.76
N ALA A 36 4.21 -10.88 -9.93
CA ALA A 36 3.18 -10.32 -10.78
C ALA A 36 2.17 -11.39 -11.23
N GLY A 37 2.64 -12.52 -11.74
CA GLY A 37 1.77 -13.62 -12.18
C GLY A 37 0.91 -14.21 -11.06
N GLU A 38 1.47 -14.32 -9.84
CA GLU A 38 0.75 -14.87 -8.67
C GLU A 38 -0.38 -13.95 -8.14
N GLY A 39 -0.31 -12.64 -8.41
CA GLY A 39 -1.31 -11.68 -7.93
C GLY A 39 -2.29 -11.19 -9.00
N MET A 40 -2.08 -11.50 -10.27
CA MET A 40 -3.05 -11.19 -11.33
C MET A 40 -4.33 -12.01 -11.12
N VAL A 41 -5.50 -11.38 -11.33
CA VAL A 41 -6.80 -11.96 -11.01
C VAL A 41 -7.61 -12.20 -12.28
N LEU A 42 -7.98 -13.45 -12.53
CA LEU A 42 -8.90 -13.81 -13.60
C LEU A 42 -10.34 -13.52 -13.15
N LEU A 43 -10.98 -12.52 -13.78
CA LEU A 43 -12.33 -12.08 -13.41
C LEU A 43 -13.43 -12.78 -14.18
N LYS A 44 -13.15 -13.18 -15.43
CA LYS A 44 -14.11 -13.82 -16.33
C LYS A 44 -13.37 -14.77 -17.27
N ASN A 45 -13.93 -15.97 -17.52
CA ASN A 45 -13.38 -16.90 -18.50
C ASN A 45 -14.46 -17.83 -19.06
N GLU A 46 -15.23 -17.32 -19.99
CA GLU A 46 -16.30 -18.06 -20.65
C GLU A 46 -15.77 -18.85 -21.85
N LYS A 47 -16.43 -19.94 -22.16
CA LYS A 47 -16.09 -20.84 -23.29
C LYS A 47 -14.65 -21.35 -23.26
N ASN A 48 -13.95 -21.31 -22.11
CA ASN A 48 -12.53 -21.63 -21.99
C ASN A 48 -11.68 -20.86 -23.02
N THR A 49 -11.90 -19.56 -23.15
CA THR A 49 -11.17 -18.69 -24.08
C THR A 49 -9.73 -18.51 -23.63
N LEU A 50 -9.49 -18.51 -22.32
CA LEU A 50 -8.14 -18.57 -21.72
C LEU A 50 -7.92 -19.96 -21.08
N PRO A 51 -6.68 -20.48 -21.08
CA PRO A 51 -5.51 -19.93 -21.76
C PRO A 51 -5.64 -20.01 -23.29
N ILE A 52 -4.98 -19.08 -23.97
CA ILE A 52 -4.93 -19.05 -25.45
C ILE A 52 -4.29 -20.35 -25.95
N ARG A 53 -4.94 -21.01 -26.90
CA ARG A 53 -4.43 -22.26 -27.47
C ARG A 53 -3.16 -22.04 -28.27
N LYS A 54 -2.20 -22.94 -28.15
CA LYS A 54 -0.95 -22.88 -28.89
C LYS A 54 -1.19 -22.75 -30.42
N GLY A 55 -0.49 -21.80 -31.03
CA GLY A 55 -0.58 -21.48 -32.44
C GLY A 55 -1.75 -20.60 -32.84
N THR A 56 -2.50 -20.05 -31.87
CA THR A 56 -3.55 -19.08 -32.14
C THR A 56 -2.94 -17.75 -32.59
N LYS A 57 -3.53 -17.18 -33.65
CA LYS A 57 -3.26 -15.80 -34.07
C LYS A 57 -4.01 -14.84 -33.15
N VAL A 58 -3.41 -13.70 -32.80
CA VAL A 58 -4.01 -12.70 -31.95
C VAL A 58 -3.80 -11.28 -32.49
N ALA A 59 -4.75 -10.40 -32.23
CA ALA A 59 -4.66 -8.96 -32.50
C ALA A 59 -4.80 -8.17 -31.22
N LEU A 60 -3.85 -7.27 -30.95
CA LEU A 60 -3.76 -6.49 -29.70
C LEU A 60 -4.30 -5.08 -29.91
N PHE A 61 -5.35 -4.71 -29.21
CA PHE A 61 -6.04 -3.41 -29.30
C PHE A 61 -5.86 -2.60 -28.01
N GLY A 62 -5.95 -1.27 -28.17
CA GLY A 62 -5.82 -0.31 -27.10
C GLY A 62 -4.39 0.16 -26.86
N LYS A 63 -4.24 1.44 -26.57
CA LYS A 63 -2.93 2.07 -26.31
C LYS A 63 -2.15 1.36 -25.19
N GLY A 64 -2.85 0.82 -24.19
CA GLY A 64 -2.25 0.10 -23.06
C GLY A 64 -1.43 -1.13 -23.46
N THR A 65 -1.57 -1.61 -24.69
CA THR A 65 -0.74 -2.67 -25.26
C THR A 65 0.74 -2.26 -25.34
N VAL A 66 1.02 -0.99 -25.64
CA VAL A 66 2.37 -0.41 -25.76
C VAL A 66 2.68 0.63 -24.70
N ASP A 67 1.69 1.44 -24.27
CA ASP A 67 1.78 2.37 -23.14
C ASP A 67 1.41 1.65 -21.83
N TYR A 68 2.18 0.61 -21.49
CA TYR A 68 1.93 -0.24 -20.35
C TYR A 68 2.45 0.39 -19.05
N VAL A 69 1.61 0.44 -18.02
CA VAL A 69 1.92 1.07 -16.73
C VAL A 69 2.58 0.07 -15.80
N LYS A 70 3.87 0.28 -15.47
CA LYS A 70 4.62 -0.56 -14.54
C LYS A 70 4.22 -0.37 -13.06
N GLY A 71 3.83 0.84 -12.71
CA GLY A 71 3.52 1.29 -11.35
C GLY A 71 3.04 2.73 -11.35
N GLY A 72 2.62 3.25 -10.20
CA GLY A 72 2.15 4.62 -10.08
C GLY A 72 3.28 5.65 -9.93
N GLY A 73 2.91 6.94 -9.87
CA GLY A 73 3.82 8.08 -9.78
C GLY A 73 4.17 8.51 -8.36
N GLY A 74 5.06 9.48 -8.24
CA GLY A 74 5.52 10.00 -6.96
C GLY A 74 6.56 9.10 -6.30
N SER A 75 6.46 8.87 -4.99
CA SER A 75 7.37 7.99 -4.25
C SER A 75 7.32 6.53 -4.72
N GLY A 76 6.25 6.13 -5.39
CA GLY A 76 6.13 4.80 -6.02
C GLY A 76 6.82 4.65 -7.38
N ASP A 77 7.40 5.72 -7.95
CA ASP A 77 8.10 5.63 -9.24
C ASP A 77 9.53 5.10 -9.07
N VAL A 78 9.93 4.17 -9.93
CA VAL A 78 11.21 3.44 -9.88
C VAL A 78 11.97 3.60 -11.20
N THR A 79 13.27 3.92 -11.12
CA THR A 79 14.15 4.00 -12.28
C THR A 79 14.61 2.60 -12.69
N VAL A 80 14.16 2.14 -13.84
CA VAL A 80 14.44 0.80 -14.37
C VAL A 80 15.18 0.85 -15.71
N GLU A 81 15.83 -0.23 -16.07
CA GLU A 81 16.51 -0.35 -17.36
C GLU A 81 15.52 -0.39 -18.54
N TYR A 82 14.38 -1.06 -18.35
CA TYR A 82 13.31 -1.20 -19.34
C TYR A 82 11.97 -1.48 -18.66
N ILE A 83 10.88 -1.32 -19.42
CA ILE A 83 9.55 -1.74 -19.04
C ILE A 83 9.07 -2.70 -20.14
N ARG A 84 8.75 -3.93 -19.76
CA ARG A 84 8.18 -4.91 -20.70
C ARG A 84 6.68 -4.68 -20.84
N ASN A 85 6.26 -4.17 -21.99
CA ASN A 85 4.83 -3.99 -22.28
C ASN A 85 4.18 -5.31 -22.76
N LEU A 86 2.85 -5.31 -22.94
CA LEU A 86 2.13 -6.51 -23.32
C LEU A 86 2.51 -6.99 -24.74
N TYR A 87 2.68 -6.09 -25.70
CA TYR A 87 3.09 -6.47 -27.05
C TYR A 87 4.44 -7.17 -27.04
N GLU A 88 5.42 -6.65 -26.36
CA GLU A 88 6.75 -7.28 -26.21
C GLU A 88 6.66 -8.63 -25.51
N GLY A 89 5.82 -8.75 -24.47
CA GLY A 89 5.55 -10.03 -23.81
C GLY A 89 4.95 -11.06 -24.78
N MET A 90 3.96 -10.66 -25.56
CA MET A 90 3.35 -11.53 -26.55
C MET A 90 4.29 -11.90 -27.71
N LYS A 91 5.23 -11.01 -28.11
CA LYS A 91 6.27 -11.35 -29.08
C LYS A 91 7.25 -12.42 -28.54
N ILE A 92 7.59 -12.36 -27.25
CA ILE A 92 8.36 -13.43 -26.62
C ILE A 92 7.59 -14.76 -26.71
N LYS A 93 6.27 -14.75 -26.49
CA LYS A 93 5.43 -15.96 -26.63
C LYS A 93 5.32 -16.43 -28.09
N GLU A 94 5.40 -15.52 -29.04
CA GLU A 94 5.50 -15.87 -30.46
C GLU A 94 6.83 -16.57 -30.78
N ASP A 95 7.95 -16.05 -30.28
CA ASP A 95 9.27 -16.68 -30.45
C ASP A 95 9.32 -18.08 -29.78
N GLU A 96 8.55 -18.29 -28.70
CA GLU A 96 8.34 -19.58 -28.06
C GLU A 96 7.38 -20.50 -28.87
N GLY A 97 6.80 -20.01 -29.95
CA GLY A 97 5.86 -20.76 -30.82
C GLY A 97 4.50 -21.01 -30.18
N LYS A 98 4.05 -20.12 -29.30
CA LYS A 98 2.76 -20.25 -28.60
C LYS A 98 1.63 -19.51 -29.27
N VAL A 99 1.91 -18.34 -29.84
CA VAL A 99 0.95 -17.49 -30.54
C VAL A 99 1.59 -16.89 -31.80
N GLU A 100 0.77 -16.26 -32.64
CA GLU A 100 1.22 -15.39 -33.72
C GLU A 100 0.54 -14.01 -33.56
N VAL A 101 1.33 -12.93 -33.59
CA VAL A 101 0.84 -11.57 -33.27
C VAL A 101 0.65 -10.74 -34.53
N PHE A 102 -0.43 -10.00 -34.62
CA PHE A 102 -0.70 -9.01 -35.68
C PHE A 102 0.04 -7.71 -35.38
N ASP A 103 1.23 -7.52 -35.94
CA ASP A 103 2.17 -6.45 -35.62
C ASP A 103 1.70 -5.03 -36.04
N LYS A 104 0.82 -4.91 -37.02
CA LYS A 104 0.42 -3.58 -37.56
C LYS A 104 -0.29 -2.71 -36.51
N LEU A 105 -1.11 -3.32 -35.63
CA LEU A 105 -1.77 -2.61 -34.55
C LEU A 105 -0.76 -2.03 -33.55
N ALA A 106 0.18 -2.84 -33.08
CA ALA A 106 1.20 -2.39 -32.13
C ALA A 106 2.03 -1.26 -32.72
N LYS A 107 2.38 -1.34 -34.00
CA LYS A 107 3.10 -0.27 -34.72
C LYS A 107 2.26 1.02 -34.75
N TYR A 108 0.98 0.92 -35.09
CA TYR A 108 0.05 2.05 -35.11
C TYR A 108 -0.01 2.75 -33.74
N TYR A 109 -0.24 1.99 -32.66
CA TYR A 109 -0.28 2.53 -31.31
C TYR A 109 1.05 3.12 -30.88
N ALA A 110 2.18 2.43 -31.17
CA ALA A 110 3.50 2.93 -30.80
C ALA A 110 3.85 4.26 -31.48
N GLU A 111 3.52 4.42 -32.77
CA GLU A 111 3.74 5.66 -33.51
C GLU A 111 2.92 6.83 -32.93
N ASP A 112 1.67 6.59 -32.54
CA ASP A 112 0.83 7.60 -31.92
C ASP A 112 1.31 7.97 -30.52
N ILE A 113 1.58 7.00 -29.68
CA ILE A 113 2.10 7.20 -28.30
C ILE A 113 3.42 7.97 -28.31
N GLN A 114 4.33 7.67 -29.23
CA GLN A 114 5.59 8.41 -29.36
C GLN A 114 5.36 9.90 -29.73
N LYS A 115 4.36 10.19 -30.53
CA LYS A 115 3.98 11.60 -30.81
C LYS A 115 3.45 12.27 -29.54
N GLN A 116 2.58 11.59 -28.81
CA GLN A 116 2.03 12.12 -27.54
C GLN A 116 3.14 12.36 -26.50
N TYR A 117 4.13 11.46 -26.39
CA TYR A 117 5.30 11.66 -25.53
C TYR A 117 6.17 12.85 -25.97
N ALA A 118 6.37 13.02 -27.27
CA ALA A 118 7.08 14.18 -27.81
C ALA A 118 6.35 15.51 -27.48
N ASP A 119 5.03 15.47 -27.38
CA ASP A 119 4.17 16.59 -26.98
C ASP A 119 4.05 16.76 -25.45
N GLY A 120 4.77 15.94 -24.66
CA GLY A 120 4.90 16.07 -23.22
C GLY A 120 3.94 15.19 -22.38
N ALA A 121 3.26 14.22 -22.99
CA ALA A 121 2.50 13.23 -22.22
C ALA A 121 3.44 12.34 -21.41
N VAL A 122 2.94 11.85 -20.27
CA VAL A 122 3.70 10.90 -19.43
C VAL A 122 3.15 9.48 -19.63
N PRO A 123 3.97 8.43 -19.37
CA PRO A 123 3.52 7.04 -19.48
C PRO A 123 2.21 6.78 -18.73
N GLY A 124 1.27 6.12 -19.39
CA GLY A 124 -0.07 5.84 -18.87
C GLY A 124 -1.07 7.00 -18.95
N MET A 125 -0.58 8.22 -19.15
CA MET A 125 -1.39 9.46 -19.27
C MET A 125 -1.45 9.94 -20.72
N THR A 126 -1.77 9.03 -21.62
CA THR A 126 -1.98 9.29 -23.06
C THR A 126 -3.44 9.09 -23.43
N VAL A 127 -3.88 9.66 -24.54
CA VAL A 127 -5.24 9.51 -25.09
C VAL A 127 -5.30 8.28 -25.98
N GLU A 128 -6.39 7.51 -25.90
CA GLU A 128 -6.66 6.42 -26.86
C GLU A 128 -6.84 6.99 -28.28
N PRO A 129 -6.05 6.58 -29.30
CA PRO A 129 -6.21 7.06 -30.65
C PRO A 129 -7.44 6.43 -31.32
N GLU A 130 -8.00 7.11 -32.31
CA GLU A 130 -9.12 6.58 -33.09
C GLU A 130 -8.68 5.35 -33.89
N LEU A 131 -9.34 4.21 -33.68
CA LEU A 131 -9.04 2.96 -34.41
C LEU A 131 -9.56 3.07 -35.86
N PRO A 132 -8.67 3.05 -36.92
CA PRO A 132 -9.07 3.09 -38.31
C PRO A 132 -9.81 1.80 -38.70
N ASP A 133 -10.92 1.96 -39.45
CA ASP A 133 -11.73 0.83 -39.93
C ASP A 133 -10.94 -0.12 -40.87
N GLU A 134 -10.01 0.43 -41.66
CA GLU A 134 -9.13 -0.38 -42.50
C GLU A 134 -8.25 -1.31 -41.68
N LEU A 135 -7.61 -0.78 -40.62
CA LEU A 135 -6.75 -1.54 -39.75
C LEU A 135 -7.54 -2.61 -38.94
N LEU A 136 -8.76 -2.26 -38.51
CA LEU A 136 -9.67 -3.20 -37.84
C LEU A 136 -10.03 -4.37 -38.79
N ASN A 137 -10.34 -4.09 -40.06
CA ASN A 137 -10.67 -5.10 -41.06
C ASN A 137 -9.48 -6.00 -41.37
N GLU A 138 -8.28 -5.47 -41.53
CA GLU A 138 -7.07 -6.25 -41.72
C GLU A 138 -6.79 -7.19 -40.54
N ALA A 139 -6.96 -6.70 -39.29
CA ALA A 139 -6.82 -7.53 -38.09
C ALA A 139 -7.85 -8.65 -38.06
N ARG A 140 -9.10 -8.37 -38.47
CA ARG A 140 -10.16 -9.38 -38.53
C ARG A 140 -9.91 -10.43 -39.61
N GLU A 141 -9.33 -10.05 -40.76
CA GLU A 141 -8.90 -11.03 -41.77
C GLU A 141 -7.76 -11.92 -41.32
N TYR A 142 -6.94 -11.41 -40.38
CA TYR A 142 -5.80 -12.13 -39.84
C TYR A 142 -6.18 -13.14 -38.74
N THR A 143 -7.14 -12.80 -37.85
CA THR A 143 -7.49 -13.61 -36.67
C THR A 143 -8.94 -13.42 -36.23
N ASP A 144 -9.44 -14.41 -35.47
CA ASP A 144 -10.72 -14.37 -34.77
C ASP A 144 -10.57 -13.96 -33.29
N THR A 145 -9.36 -13.70 -32.79
CA THR A 145 -9.08 -13.42 -31.38
C THR A 145 -8.48 -12.02 -31.18
N ALA A 146 -9.20 -11.19 -30.44
CA ALA A 146 -8.80 -9.85 -30.06
C ALA A 146 -8.46 -9.78 -28.57
N ILE A 147 -7.39 -9.06 -28.23
CA ILE A 147 -7.02 -8.73 -26.86
C ILE A 147 -7.07 -7.20 -26.72
N ILE A 148 -7.93 -6.70 -25.86
CA ILE A 148 -8.07 -5.27 -25.55
C ILE A 148 -7.33 -4.97 -24.26
N THR A 149 -6.44 -3.97 -24.24
CA THR A 149 -5.73 -3.54 -23.04
C THR A 149 -6.15 -2.13 -22.67
N ILE A 150 -6.70 -1.98 -21.45
CA ILE A 150 -7.01 -0.70 -20.83
C ILE A 150 -6.00 -0.42 -19.75
N CYS A 151 -5.38 0.75 -19.74
CA CYS A 151 -4.43 1.16 -18.71
C CYS A 151 -4.89 2.39 -17.94
N ARG A 152 -4.51 2.48 -16.66
CA ARG A 152 -4.73 3.64 -15.79
C ARG A 152 -3.49 3.91 -14.96
N PHE A 153 -3.14 5.19 -14.89
CA PHE A 153 -2.05 5.69 -14.07
C PHE A 153 -2.60 6.62 -12.99
N SER A 154 -2.09 6.49 -11.79
CA SER A 154 -2.35 7.43 -10.68
C SER A 154 -1.07 7.63 -9.87
N GLY A 155 -1.06 8.61 -8.99
CA GLY A 155 0.16 8.93 -8.27
C GLY A 155 -0.06 9.76 -7.03
N GLU A 156 1.04 10.00 -6.36
CA GLU A 156 1.13 10.85 -5.19
C GLU A 156 0.84 12.32 -5.54
N GLY A 157 0.13 13.02 -4.65
CA GLY A 157 -0.15 14.44 -4.73
C GLY A 157 -1.40 14.79 -5.56
N TRP A 158 -2.21 13.83 -5.98
CA TRP A 158 -3.48 14.09 -6.67
C TRP A 158 -4.43 12.88 -6.60
N ASP A 159 -5.73 13.16 -6.61
CA ASP A 159 -6.78 12.14 -6.59
C ASP A 159 -7.27 11.81 -7.99
N ARG A 160 -7.81 10.61 -8.18
CA ARG A 160 -8.16 10.06 -9.50
C ARG A 160 -9.27 10.81 -10.21
N LYS A 161 -10.25 11.37 -9.49
CA LYS A 161 -11.24 12.30 -10.03
C LYS A 161 -11.03 13.64 -9.36
N CYS A 162 -10.35 14.54 -10.02
CA CYS A 162 -10.13 15.90 -9.51
C CYS A 162 -11.28 16.80 -9.98
N GLU A 163 -12.20 17.09 -9.08
CA GLU A 163 -13.13 18.21 -9.23
C GLU A 163 -12.46 19.47 -8.65
N ALA A 164 -12.80 20.64 -9.24
CA ALA A 164 -12.37 21.90 -8.66
C ALA A 164 -12.77 21.90 -7.19
N ALA A 165 -11.79 22.09 -6.31
CA ALA A 165 -12.02 22.06 -4.88
C ALA A 165 -13.10 23.07 -4.52
N GLN A 166 -14.09 22.64 -3.77
CA GLN A 166 -15.05 23.53 -3.12
C GLN A 166 -14.34 24.27 -2.00
N ASP A 167 -14.95 25.22 -1.36
CA ASP A 167 -14.43 26.00 -0.22
C ASP A 167 -13.29 27.00 -0.54
N GLY A 168 -13.09 27.33 -1.81
CA GLY A 168 -12.08 28.33 -2.20
C GLY A 168 -10.63 27.84 -2.16
N TYR A 169 -10.39 26.55 -1.96
CA TYR A 169 -9.06 25.95 -2.13
C TYR A 169 -8.63 26.05 -3.59
N VAL A 170 -7.40 26.48 -3.80
CA VAL A 170 -6.81 26.60 -5.13
C VAL A 170 -5.71 25.58 -5.28
N LEU A 171 -5.89 24.66 -6.21
CA LEU A 171 -4.86 23.70 -6.61
C LEU A 171 -3.62 24.47 -7.07
N ASP A 172 -2.44 24.08 -6.65
CA ASP A 172 -1.18 24.64 -7.10
C ASP A 172 -0.14 23.57 -7.47
N GLY A 173 0.98 24.01 -8.00
CA GLY A 173 2.15 23.19 -8.26
C GLY A 173 1.86 21.90 -9.03
N GLU A 174 2.28 20.79 -8.45
CA GLU A 174 2.16 19.44 -9.04
C GLU A 174 0.72 18.93 -8.98
N GLU A 175 0.01 19.19 -7.89
CA GLU A 175 -1.40 18.83 -7.72
C GLU A 175 -2.24 19.41 -8.86
N LYS A 176 -2.10 20.72 -9.13
CA LYS A 176 -2.79 21.40 -10.23
C LYS A 176 -2.46 20.77 -11.59
N ARG A 177 -1.18 20.60 -11.87
CA ARG A 177 -0.72 20.07 -13.17
C ARG A 177 -1.29 18.68 -13.43
N ASN A 178 -1.19 17.77 -12.47
CA ASN A 178 -1.67 16.40 -12.62
C ASN A 178 -3.18 16.31 -12.68
N SER A 179 -3.89 17.14 -11.92
CA SER A 179 -5.35 17.24 -11.95
C SER A 179 -5.87 17.75 -13.30
N GLU A 180 -5.27 18.82 -13.84
CA GLU A 180 -5.63 19.37 -15.16
C GLU A 180 -5.33 18.36 -16.29
N LEU A 181 -4.21 17.65 -16.21
CA LEU A 181 -3.86 16.61 -17.18
C LEU A 181 -4.84 15.43 -17.12
N SER A 182 -5.16 14.95 -15.93
CA SER A 182 -6.14 13.87 -15.73
C SER A 182 -7.51 14.25 -16.26
N ALA A 183 -8.01 15.43 -15.93
CA ALA A 183 -9.30 15.93 -16.42
C ALA A 183 -9.35 16.07 -17.95
N LYS A 184 -8.23 16.42 -18.59
CA LYS A 184 -8.12 16.53 -20.05
C LYS A 184 -8.18 15.17 -20.76
N ILE A 185 -7.56 14.14 -20.14
CA ILE A 185 -7.42 12.80 -20.73
C ILE A 185 -8.67 11.96 -20.44
N PHE A 186 -9.17 12.01 -19.22
CA PHE A 186 -10.27 11.19 -18.73
C PHE A 186 -11.52 12.03 -18.51
N GLU A 187 -12.19 12.42 -19.61
CA GLU A 187 -13.37 13.29 -19.59
C GLU A 187 -14.55 12.71 -18.79
N ASN A 188 -14.59 11.38 -18.62
CA ASN A 188 -15.60 10.68 -17.79
C ASN A 188 -15.07 10.32 -16.38
N GLY A 189 -13.90 10.85 -15.98
CA GLY A 189 -13.10 10.38 -14.86
C GLY A 189 -12.36 9.08 -15.19
N ASP A 190 -11.23 8.84 -14.54
CA ASP A 190 -10.39 7.67 -14.85
C ASP A 190 -10.94 6.34 -14.31
N PHE A 191 -11.99 6.38 -13.49
CA PHE A 191 -12.75 5.21 -13.07
C PHE A 191 -13.47 4.56 -14.27
N CYS A 192 -14.03 5.36 -15.18
CA CYS A 192 -14.76 4.91 -16.36
C CYS A 192 -13.87 4.83 -17.60
N LEU A 193 -14.38 4.21 -18.68
CA LEU A 193 -13.77 4.33 -20.00
C LEU A 193 -13.96 5.75 -20.55
N THR A 194 -12.96 6.23 -21.28
CA THR A 194 -13.07 7.46 -22.10
C THR A 194 -13.99 7.21 -23.30
N ASN A 195 -14.46 8.27 -23.94
CA ASN A 195 -15.27 8.12 -25.15
C ASN A 195 -14.51 7.41 -26.28
N ALA A 196 -13.21 7.67 -26.41
CA ALA A 196 -12.36 7.01 -27.40
C ALA A 196 -12.16 5.53 -27.09
N GLU A 197 -11.90 5.17 -25.83
CA GLU A 197 -11.81 3.77 -25.38
C GLU A 197 -13.13 3.03 -25.60
N ASN A 198 -14.28 3.65 -25.25
CA ASN A 198 -15.60 3.08 -25.51
C ASN A 198 -15.82 2.82 -27.01
N ALA A 199 -15.47 3.78 -27.87
CA ALA A 199 -15.60 3.61 -29.31
C ALA A 199 -14.74 2.46 -29.85
N MET A 200 -13.50 2.33 -29.38
CA MET A 200 -12.60 1.23 -29.74
C MET A 200 -13.17 -0.11 -29.24
N VAL A 201 -13.57 -0.22 -27.99
CA VAL A 201 -14.17 -1.44 -27.42
C VAL A 201 -15.42 -1.87 -28.21
N GLU A 202 -16.33 -0.93 -28.52
CA GLU A 202 -17.53 -1.22 -29.30
C GLU A 202 -17.26 -1.70 -30.75
N LYS A 203 -16.19 -1.17 -31.38
CA LYS A 203 -15.77 -1.64 -32.71
C LYS A 203 -15.21 -3.06 -32.62
N VAL A 204 -14.33 -3.32 -31.64
CA VAL A 204 -13.63 -4.60 -31.51
C VAL A 204 -14.58 -5.72 -31.13
N LYS A 205 -15.43 -5.53 -30.12
CA LYS A 205 -16.37 -6.59 -29.68
C LYS A 205 -17.39 -6.98 -30.76
N LYS A 206 -17.75 -6.06 -31.68
CA LYS A 206 -18.63 -6.37 -32.84
C LYS A 206 -17.90 -7.08 -33.97
N ALA A 207 -16.59 -6.87 -34.09
CA ALA A 207 -15.79 -7.44 -35.18
C ALA A 207 -15.26 -8.85 -34.85
N PHE A 208 -14.99 -9.17 -33.58
CA PHE A 208 -14.32 -10.40 -33.20
C PHE A 208 -15.21 -11.34 -32.39
N PRO A 209 -15.20 -12.65 -32.68
CA PRO A 209 -15.96 -13.63 -31.91
C PRO A 209 -15.30 -14.01 -30.57
N ASN A 210 -14.00 -13.80 -30.42
CA ASN A 210 -13.24 -14.07 -29.19
C ASN A 210 -12.55 -12.78 -28.72
N VAL A 211 -13.07 -12.17 -27.65
CA VAL A 211 -12.52 -10.95 -27.07
C VAL A 211 -12.05 -11.20 -25.66
N ILE A 212 -10.79 -10.90 -25.42
CA ILE A 212 -10.12 -10.95 -24.13
C ILE A 212 -9.82 -9.53 -23.70
N VAL A 213 -10.04 -9.19 -22.45
CA VAL A 213 -9.71 -7.87 -21.87
C VAL A 213 -8.61 -8.01 -20.84
N VAL A 214 -7.63 -7.12 -20.89
CA VAL A 214 -6.55 -6.96 -19.91
C VAL A 214 -6.67 -5.60 -19.26
N MET A 215 -6.79 -5.57 -17.94
CA MET A 215 -6.89 -4.35 -17.14
C MET A 215 -5.55 -4.06 -16.45
N ASN A 216 -4.75 -3.15 -17.03
CA ASN A 216 -3.48 -2.68 -16.47
C ASN A 216 -3.72 -1.41 -15.64
N VAL A 217 -4.16 -1.59 -14.41
CA VAL A 217 -4.64 -0.52 -13.52
C VAL A 217 -4.06 -0.63 -12.12
N GLY A 218 -4.00 0.47 -11.37
CA GLY A 218 -3.46 0.51 -10.01
C GLY A 218 -4.51 0.36 -8.90
N GLY A 219 -5.80 0.27 -9.24
CA GLY A 219 -6.89 0.19 -8.26
C GLY A 219 -8.24 -0.05 -8.91
N ILE A 220 -9.30 0.16 -8.15
CA ILE A 220 -10.68 -0.11 -8.56
C ILE A 220 -11.10 0.76 -9.77
N VAL A 221 -11.73 0.15 -10.77
CA VAL A 221 -12.26 0.77 -11.99
C VAL A 221 -13.65 0.22 -12.32
N ASP A 222 -14.37 0.87 -13.24
CA ASP A 222 -15.65 0.37 -13.74
C ASP A 222 -15.48 -0.99 -14.43
N THR A 223 -16.31 -1.93 -14.01
CA THR A 223 -16.33 -3.31 -14.52
C THR A 223 -17.64 -3.65 -15.24
N LYS A 224 -18.62 -2.75 -15.29
CA LYS A 224 -19.93 -2.99 -15.91
C LYS A 224 -19.83 -3.33 -17.40
N TRP A 225 -18.95 -2.64 -18.12
CA TRP A 225 -18.83 -2.74 -19.56
C TRP A 225 -18.38 -4.14 -20.04
N PHE A 226 -17.80 -4.96 -19.17
CA PHE A 226 -17.40 -6.33 -19.49
C PHE A 226 -18.09 -7.40 -18.63
N ARG A 227 -18.59 -7.06 -17.42
CA ARG A 227 -19.12 -8.06 -16.48
C ARG A 227 -20.25 -8.90 -17.07
N ASP A 228 -21.24 -8.24 -17.65
CA ASP A 228 -22.45 -8.86 -18.21
C ASP A 228 -22.51 -8.72 -19.76
N CYS A 229 -21.35 -8.63 -20.41
CA CYS A 229 -21.20 -8.48 -21.85
C CYS A 229 -20.82 -9.83 -22.49
N ASP A 230 -21.75 -10.46 -23.21
CA ASP A 230 -21.54 -11.79 -23.82
C ASP A 230 -20.50 -11.78 -24.94
N GLU A 231 -20.24 -10.60 -25.55
CA GLU A 231 -19.21 -10.41 -26.57
C GLU A 231 -17.78 -10.38 -26.01
N ILE A 232 -17.61 -10.24 -24.69
CA ILE A 232 -16.32 -10.29 -23.99
C ILE A 232 -16.26 -11.59 -23.18
N GLN A 233 -15.43 -12.55 -23.63
CA GLN A 233 -15.39 -13.89 -23.04
C GLN A 233 -14.46 -14.00 -21.84
N SER A 234 -13.36 -13.24 -21.83
CA SER A 234 -12.39 -13.35 -20.73
C SER A 234 -11.87 -11.98 -20.30
N VAL A 235 -11.62 -11.85 -19.00
CA VAL A 235 -11.08 -10.62 -18.41
C VAL A 235 -10.03 -10.94 -17.37
N LEU A 236 -8.83 -10.38 -17.55
CA LEU A 236 -7.72 -10.49 -16.63
C LEU A 236 -7.43 -9.12 -15.99
N MET A 237 -7.51 -9.02 -14.69
CA MET A 237 -7.01 -7.90 -13.91
C MET A 237 -5.50 -8.09 -13.73
N ALA A 238 -4.73 -7.42 -14.58
CA ALA A 238 -3.27 -7.54 -14.60
C ALA A 238 -2.58 -6.61 -13.62
N TRP A 239 -3.30 -5.63 -13.06
CA TRP A 239 -2.78 -4.61 -12.18
C TRP A 239 -1.59 -3.85 -12.80
N GLN A 240 -0.72 -3.26 -11.96
CA GLN A 240 0.56 -2.67 -12.34
C GLN A 240 1.68 -3.64 -11.90
N GLY A 241 2.13 -4.45 -12.84
CA GLY A 241 2.94 -5.64 -12.59
C GLY A 241 4.45 -5.42 -12.50
N GLY A 242 4.92 -4.17 -12.27
CA GLY A 242 6.35 -3.89 -12.25
C GLY A 242 6.97 -3.91 -13.66
N MET A 243 8.31 -4.00 -13.71
CA MET A 243 9.04 -3.91 -14.98
C MET A 243 8.78 -5.05 -15.97
N GLU A 244 8.39 -6.23 -15.50
CA GLU A 244 8.04 -7.40 -16.31
C GLU A 244 6.53 -7.68 -16.39
N GLY A 245 5.69 -6.70 -16.02
CA GLY A 245 4.25 -6.86 -15.95
C GLY A 245 3.62 -7.34 -17.25
N GLY A 246 4.05 -6.83 -18.40
CA GLY A 246 3.52 -7.26 -19.70
C GLY A 246 3.88 -8.71 -20.06
N LEU A 247 5.07 -9.18 -19.70
CA LEU A 247 5.45 -10.58 -19.90
C LEU A 247 4.74 -11.51 -18.92
N ALA A 248 4.59 -11.12 -17.65
CA ALA A 248 3.80 -11.86 -16.68
C ALA A 248 2.34 -12.00 -17.12
N THR A 249 1.76 -10.94 -17.71
CA THR A 249 0.43 -11.00 -18.34
C THR A 249 0.40 -12.01 -19.50
N ALA A 250 1.41 -11.97 -20.38
CA ALA A 250 1.50 -12.92 -21.49
C ALA A 250 1.64 -14.38 -21.03
N ASP A 251 2.35 -14.62 -19.91
CA ASP A 251 2.46 -15.95 -19.30
C ASP A 251 1.09 -16.52 -18.91
N ILE A 252 0.25 -15.69 -18.28
CA ILE A 252 -1.11 -16.09 -17.93
C ILE A 252 -1.94 -16.30 -19.19
N LEU A 253 -1.94 -15.35 -20.14
CA LEU A 253 -2.72 -15.46 -21.35
C LEU A 253 -2.39 -16.74 -22.14
N CYS A 254 -1.12 -17.12 -22.17
CA CYS A 254 -0.65 -18.31 -22.88
C CYS A 254 -0.64 -19.61 -22.04
N GLY A 255 -1.02 -19.56 -20.77
CA GLY A 255 -1.13 -20.71 -19.87
C GLY A 255 0.18 -21.22 -19.29
N ASP A 256 1.26 -20.43 -19.31
CA ASP A 256 2.50 -20.77 -18.59
C ASP A 256 2.33 -20.63 -17.09
N VAL A 257 1.47 -19.73 -16.68
CA VAL A 257 1.06 -19.49 -15.29
C VAL A 257 -0.46 -19.65 -15.22
N ASN A 258 -0.93 -20.46 -14.30
CA ASN A 258 -2.34 -20.54 -13.95
C ASN A 258 -2.66 -19.41 -12.94
N PRO A 259 -3.60 -18.49 -13.23
CA PRO A 259 -3.95 -17.43 -12.30
C PRO A 259 -4.44 -17.98 -10.96
N SER A 260 -3.95 -17.41 -9.88
CA SER A 260 -4.30 -17.77 -8.50
C SER A 260 -4.52 -16.56 -7.60
N GLY A 261 -4.43 -15.36 -8.17
CA GLY A 261 -4.70 -14.12 -7.47
C GLY A 261 -6.18 -13.97 -7.09
N LYS A 262 -6.43 -13.29 -5.98
CA LYS A 262 -7.77 -12.94 -5.50
C LYS A 262 -7.86 -11.43 -5.27
N LEU A 263 -9.02 -10.84 -5.55
CA LEU A 263 -9.23 -9.40 -5.35
C LEU A 263 -8.99 -9.00 -3.89
N SER A 264 -8.23 -7.94 -3.70
CA SER A 264 -8.02 -7.30 -2.39
C SER A 264 -9.10 -6.29 -2.03
N ASP A 265 -10.06 -6.06 -2.94
CA ASP A 265 -11.10 -5.04 -2.83
C ASP A 265 -12.42 -5.53 -3.42
N THR A 266 -13.52 -4.92 -2.97
CA THR A 266 -14.85 -5.11 -3.54
C THR A 266 -15.05 -4.20 -4.74
N TYR A 267 -15.51 -4.73 -5.86
CA TYR A 267 -15.85 -3.98 -7.07
C TYR A 267 -17.34 -3.74 -7.16
N ALA A 268 -17.77 -2.52 -6.88
CA ALA A 268 -19.17 -2.12 -7.04
C ALA A 268 -19.53 -1.87 -8.51
N LYS A 269 -20.83 -1.80 -8.79
CA LYS A 269 -21.37 -1.52 -10.14
C LYS A 269 -21.12 -0.09 -10.59
N ASN A 270 -21.22 0.86 -9.66
CA ASN A 270 -21.01 2.29 -9.95
C ASN A 270 -20.09 2.90 -8.91
N LEU A 271 -19.43 3.99 -9.25
CA LEU A 271 -18.63 4.76 -8.30
C LEU A 271 -19.46 5.27 -7.12
N GLU A 272 -20.71 5.67 -7.40
CA GLU A 272 -21.67 6.18 -6.40
C GLU A 272 -22.19 5.11 -5.43
N ASP A 273 -21.95 3.83 -5.71
CA ASP A 273 -22.32 2.73 -4.81
C ASP A 273 -21.36 2.60 -3.61
N TYR A 274 -20.17 3.20 -3.69
CA TYR A 274 -19.25 3.26 -2.55
C TYR A 274 -19.70 4.37 -1.59
N PRO A 275 -19.87 4.07 -0.28
CA PRO A 275 -20.36 5.05 0.69
C PRO A 275 -19.45 6.29 0.81
N SER A 276 -18.16 6.13 0.55
CA SER A 276 -17.17 7.20 0.60
C SER A 276 -17.25 8.20 -0.56
N THR A 277 -17.90 7.88 -1.68
CA THR A 277 -17.91 8.74 -2.87
C THR A 277 -18.69 10.04 -2.62
N ALA A 278 -19.78 9.96 -1.84
CA ALA A 278 -20.66 11.10 -1.60
C ALA A 278 -19.96 12.28 -0.91
N ASN A 279 -18.93 12.03 -0.09
CA ASN A 279 -18.24 13.06 0.68
C ASN A 279 -16.75 13.21 0.35
N PHE A 280 -16.22 12.44 -0.60
CA PHE A 280 -14.79 12.47 -0.93
C PHE A 280 -14.31 13.85 -1.41
N HIS A 281 -15.12 14.55 -2.19
CA HIS A 281 -14.85 15.89 -2.70
C HIS A 281 -15.73 16.98 -2.05
N GLU A 282 -16.36 16.70 -0.91
CA GLU A 282 -17.23 17.66 -0.21
C GLU A 282 -16.46 18.90 0.22
N SER A 283 -15.24 18.72 0.74
CA SER A 283 -14.33 19.77 1.13
C SER A 283 -12.88 19.43 0.79
N ALA A 284 -12.06 20.46 0.50
CA ALA A 284 -10.62 20.29 0.41
C ALA A 284 -9.96 20.22 1.80
N PHE A 285 -10.62 20.72 2.85
CA PHE A 285 -10.05 20.88 4.18
C PHE A 285 -10.42 19.76 5.15
N TYR A 286 -11.39 18.92 4.81
CA TYR A 286 -11.75 17.77 5.64
C TYR A 286 -12.44 16.68 4.82
N VAL A 287 -12.52 15.51 5.40
CA VAL A 287 -13.36 14.39 4.96
C VAL A 287 -14.00 13.76 6.18
N ASP A 288 -15.33 13.68 6.20
CA ASP A 288 -16.09 12.99 7.25
C ASP A 288 -16.23 11.50 6.93
N TYR A 289 -15.63 10.62 7.73
CA TYR A 289 -15.69 9.16 7.56
C TYR A 289 -17.00 8.61 8.15
N THR A 290 -18.12 9.05 7.56
CA THR A 290 -19.44 8.75 8.08
C THR A 290 -19.86 7.30 7.91
N GLU A 291 -19.23 6.56 7.02
CA GLU A 291 -19.45 5.13 6.83
C GLU A 291 -18.89 4.29 8.00
N ASP A 292 -18.08 4.88 8.87
CA ASP A 292 -17.52 4.28 10.08
C ASP A 292 -16.72 2.99 9.76
N ILE A 293 -17.07 1.87 10.40
CA ILE A 293 -16.44 0.57 10.17
C ILE A 293 -16.90 -0.13 8.88
N TYR A 294 -17.89 0.42 8.18
CA TYR A 294 -18.49 -0.18 7.00
C TYR A 294 -17.76 0.29 5.73
N VAL A 295 -16.52 -0.20 5.55
CA VAL A 295 -15.67 0.05 4.38
C VAL A 295 -15.58 -1.23 3.53
N GLY A 296 -15.62 -1.10 2.20
CA GLY A 296 -15.50 -2.22 1.29
C GLY A 296 -16.56 -3.32 1.53
N TYR A 297 -16.14 -4.59 1.56
CA TYR A 297 -17.08 -5.71 1.76
C TYR A 297 -17.83 -5.61 3.09
N ARG A 298 -17.27 -4.97 4.13
CA ARG A 298 -17.98 -4.74 5.40
C ARG A 298 -19.25 -3.92 5.20
N TYR A 299 -19.22 -2.97 4.24
CA TYR A 299 -20.40 -2.24 3.81
C TYR A 299 -21.31 -3.11 2.95
N PHE A 300 -20.77 -3.68 1.88
CA PHE A 300 -21.57 -4.34 0.85
C PHE A 300 -22.25 -5.63 1.34
N GLU A 301 -21.64 -6.38 2.24
CA GLU A 301 -22.23 -7.60 2.81
C GLU A 301 -23.12 -7.35 4.04
N THR A 302 -23.12 -6.11 4.58
CA THR A 302 -23.88 -5.78 5.81
C THR A 302 -25.09 -4.91 5.54
N ILE A 303 -24.92 -3.81 4.81
CA ILE A 303 -26.00 -2.82 4.65
C ILE A 303 -27.09 -3.38 3.73
N PRO A 304 -28.38 -3.29 4.12
CA PRO A 304 -29.49 -3.82 3.34
C PRO A 304 -29.50 -3.32 1.89
N GLY A 305 -29.55 -4.25 0.92
CA GLY A 305 -29.55 -3.96 -0.52
C GLY A 305 -28.19 -3.55 -1.11
N ALA A 306 -27.13 -3.43 -0.31
CA ALA A 306 -25.80 -3.09 -0.82
C ALA A 306 -25.16 -4.24 -1.61
N ALA A 307 -25.41 -5.48 -1.21
CA ALA A 307 -24.87 -6.67 -1.88
C ALA A 307 -25.25 -6.76 -3.38
N GLU A 308 -26.43 -6.26 -3.74
CA GLU A 308 -26.91 -6.26 -5.14
C GLU A 308 -26.15 -5.28 -6.04
N ARG A 309 -25.38 -4.36 -5.43
CA ARG A 309 -24.59 -3.33 -6.11
C ARG A 309 -23.15 -3.75 -6.37
N VAL A 310 -22.79 -5.01 -6.14
CA VAL A 310 -21.44 -5.56 -6.31
C VAL A 310 -21.34 -6.34 -7.62
N ASN A 311 -20.32 -6.07 -8.41
CA ASN A 311 -19.94 -6.84 -9.59
C ASN A 311 -19.02 -8.01 -9.23
N TYR A 312 -17.98 -7.74 -8.42
CA TYR A 312 -17.05 -8.76 -7.94
C TYR A 312 -16.80 -8.59 -6.44
N PRO A 313 -17.05 -9.61 -5.63
CA PRO A 313 -16.88 -9.54 -4.19
C PRO A 313 -15.39 -9.57 -3.80
N PHE A 314 -15.08 -9.07 -2.61
CA PHE A 314 -13.77 -9.19 -1.99
C PHE A 314 -13.32 -10.67 -1.94
N GLY A 315 -12.06 -10.92 -2.28
CA GLY A 315 -11.48 -12.24 -2.31
C GLY A 315 -11.76 -13.06 -3.58
N PHE A 316 -12.52 -12.53 -4.56
CA PHE A 316 -12.88 -13.22 -5.80
C PHE A 316 -11.69 -13.37 -6.74
N GLY A 317 -11.61 -14.51 -7.42
CA GLY A 317 -10.67 -14.79 -8.50
C GLY A 317 -10.85 -16.22 -9.03
N LEU A 318 -10.80 -16.38 -10.35
CA LEU A 318 -10.92 -17.64 -11.06
C LEU A 318 -9.55 -18.29 -11.33
N SER A 319 -9.56 -19.55 -11.70
CA SER A 319 -8.40 -20.36 -12.10
C SER A 319 -8.68 -21.09 -13.42
N TYR A 320 -7.63 -21.58 -14.08
CA TYR A 320 -7.75 -22.52 -15.22
C TYR A 320 -8.02 -23.97 -14.79
N THR A 321 -8.09 -24.21 -13.48
CA THR A 321 -8.43 -25.50 -12.91
C THR A 321 -9.53 -25.34 -11.86
N ASP A 322 -10.13 -26.45 -11.45
CA ASP A 322 -11.18 -26.45 -10.44
C ASP A 322 -10.62 -27.01 -9.12
N PHE A 323 -11.11 -26.47 -8.02
CA PHE A 323 -10.78 -26.95 -6.68
C PHE A 323 -12.04 -27.28 -5.90
N ASP A 324 -12.02 -28.42 -5.21
CA ASP A 324 -12.96 -28.74 -4.14
C ASP A 324 -12.29 -28.49 -2.79
N TRP A 325 -13.04 -27.98 -1.86
CA TRP A 325 -12.59 -27.85 -0.50
C TRP A 325 -13.63 -28.35 0.51
N LYS A 326 -13.17 -28.87 1.62
CA LYS A 326 -14.05 -29.30 2.73
C LYS A 326 -13.38 -29.08 4.06
N MET A 327 -14.16 -28.65 5.04
CA MET A 327 -13.72 -28.64 6.43
C MET A 327 -13.55 -30.08 6.92
N THR A 328 -12.41 -30.37 7.54
CA THR A 328 -12.10 -31.67 8.13
C THR A 328 -12.08 -31.64 9.66
N GLY A 329 -12.02 -30.46 10.26
CA GLY A 329 -12.08 -30.30 11.72
C GLY A 329 -12.17 -28.82 12.10
N ALA A 330 -12.81 -28.55 13.23
CA ALA A 330 -12.81 -27.25 13.88
C ALA A 330 -12.79 -27.42 15.39
N SER A 331 -11.96 -26.67 16.09
CA SER A 331 -11.86 -26.67 17.57
C SER A 331 -11.49 -25.30 18.09
N GLU A 332 -11.75 -25.05 19.35
CA GLU A 332 -11.20 -23.91 20.10
C GLU A 332 -10.36 -24.45 21.25
N GLU A 333 -9.12 -23.97 21.34
CA GLU A 333 -8.21 -24.28 22.44
C GLU A 333 -7.43 -23.03 22.83
N ASN A 334 -7.38 -22.72 24.12
CA ASN A 334 -6.61 -21.59 24.67
C ASN A 334 -6.91 -20.23 24.01
N GLY A 335 -8.15 -19.98 23.62
CA GLY A 335 -8.56 -18.73 22.99
C GLY A 335 -8.20 -18.62 21.49
N VAL A 336 -7.92 -19.75 20.83
CA VAL A 336 -7.67 -19.81 19.38
C VAL A 336 -8.64 -20.81 18.76
N ILE A 337 -9.42 -20.35 17.79
CA ILE A 337 -10.25 -21.19 16.93
C ILE A 337 -9.38 -21.68 15.78
N THR A 338 -9.23 -22.99 15.67
CA THR A 338 -8.46 -23.65 14.60
C THR A 338 -9.42 -24.37 13.67
N VAL A 339 -9.34 -24.09 12.37
CA VAL A 339 -10.13 -24.77 11.33
C VAL A 339 -9.19 -25.45 10.35
N LEU A 340 -9.42 -26.74 10.16
CA LEU A 340 -8.69 -27.58 9.17
C LEU A 340 -9.52 -27.72 7.91
N THR A 341 -8.96 -27.35 6.76
CA THR A 341 -9.64 -27.42 5.47
C THR A 341 -8.78 -28.21 4.47
N GLU A 342 -9.31 -29.31 3.96
CA GLU A 342 -8.68 -30.06 2.86
C GLU A 342 -9.09 -29.42 1.53
N VAL A 343 -8.10 -29.07 0.71
CA VAL A 343 -8.27 -28.53 -0.65
C VAL A 343 -7.75 -29.57 -1.63
N THR A 344 -8.52 -29.88 -2.66
CA THR A 344 -8.17 -30.84 -3.72
C THR A 344 -8.26 -30.16 -5.08
N ASN A 345 -7.23 -30.27 -5.90
CA ASN A 345 -7.31 -29.86 -7.30
C ASN A 345 -8.09 -30.94 -8.08
N THR A 346 -9.32 -30.65 -8.45
CA THR A 346 -10.23 -31.57 -9.18
C THR A 346 -10.20 -31.36 -10.69
N GLY A 347 -9.51 -30.31 -11.15
CA GLY A 347 -9.40 -29.98 -12.58
C GLY A 347 -8.25 -30.71 -13.28
N LYS A 348 -7.78 -30.14 -14.39
CA LYS A 348 -6.81 -30.76 -15.30
C LYS A 348 -5.46 -30.03 -15.36
N THR A 349 -5.34 -28.91 -14.74
CA THR A 349 -4.15 -28.05 -14.75
C THR A 349 -3.64 -27.86 -13.32
N ALA A 350 -2.33 -27.84 -13.12
CA ALA A 350 -1.76 -27.51 -11.82
C ALA A 350 -2.14 -26.08 -11.41
N GLY A 351 -2.45 -25.88 -10.15
CA GLY A 351 -2.88 -24.55 -9.67
C GLY A 351 -2.80 -24.42 -8.16
N LYS A 352 -3.06 -23.20 -7.69
CA LYS A 352 -3.13 -22.85 -6.28
C LYS A 352 -4.50 -22.26 -5.95
N GLU A 353 -4.96 -22.46 -4.72
CA GLU A 353 -6.21 -21.88 -4.23
C GLU A 353 -5.98 -21.19 -2.89
N VAL A 354 -6.78 -20.16 -2.62
CA VAL A 354 -6.78 -19.42 -1.34
C VAL A 354 -8.06 -19.74 -0.57
N ILE A 355 -7.91 -20.29 0.61
CA ILE A 355 -9.01 -20.48 1.54
C ILE A 355 -9.05 -19.29 2.51
N GLN A 356 -10.23 -18.72 2.65
CA GLN A 356 -10.52 -17.52 3.44
C GLN A 356 -11.48 -17.91 4.56
N LEU A 357 -11.11 -17.56 5.80
CA LEU A 357 -11.94 -17.72 6.98
C LEU A 357 -12.53 -16.37 7.37
N TYR A 358 -13.84 -16.32 7.51
CA TYR A 358 -14.56 -15.16 8.02
C TYR A 358 -15.29 -15.50 9.31
N TYR A 359 -15.50 -14.50 10.15
CA TYR A 359 -16.39 -14.63 11.29
C TYR A 359 -17.54 -13.63 11.20
N GLY A 360 -18.70 -14.01 11.74
CA GLY A 360 -19.85 -13.14 11.91
C GLY A 360 -20.19 -13.03 13.39
N ALA A 361 -19.99 -11.85 13.95
CA ALA A 361 -20.31 -11.56 15.34
C ALA A 361 -21.80 -11.21 15.52
N PRO A 362 -22.38 -11.43 16.70
CA PRO A 362 -23.75 -10.99 16.99
C PRO A 362 -23.83 -9.46 16.88
N GLN A 363 -24.94 -8.95 16.33
CA GLN A 363 -25.12 -7.50 16.14
C GLN A 363 -25.09 -6.75 17.49
N GLY A 364 -25.72 -7.26 18.51
CA GLY A 364 -25.66 -6.72 19.87
C GLY A 364 -26.00 -5.23 19.97
N LYS A 365 -25.38 -4.54 20.92
CA LYS A 365 -25.55 -3.09 21.14
C LYS A 365 -24.64 -2.26 20.23
N LEU A 366 -23.50 -2.84 19.79
CA LEU A 366 -22.48 -2.10 19.03
C LEU A 366 -22.78 -2.08 17.54
N GLY A 367 -23.51 -3.06 17.01
CA GLY A 367 -23.59 -3.32 15.57
C GLY A 367 -22.28 -3.85 15.01
N LYS A 368 -22.33 -4.74 14.02
CA LYS A 368 -21.12 -5.41 13.47
C LYS A 368 -21.26 -5.57 11.96
N PRO A 369 -20.15 -5.66 11.23
CA PRO A 369 -20.18 -6.19 9.88
C PRO A 369 -20.69 -7.64 9.88
N ALA A 370 -21.43 -8.02 8.83
CA ALA A 370 -22.00 -9.36 8.72
C ALA A 370 -20.91 -10.45 8.66
N LYS A 371 -19.82 -10.16 7.98
CA LYS A 371 -18.65 -11.00 7.90
C LYS A 371 -17.37 -10.14 8.02
N VAL A 372 -16.34 -10.65 8.71
CA VAL A 372 -15.02 -10.03 8.84
C VAL A 372 -13.97 -11.09 8.57
N LEU A 373 -12.97 -10.78 7.73
CA LEU A 373 -11.85 -11.67 7.47
C LEU A 373 -11.04 -11.91 8.75
N GLY A 374 -10.90 -13.19 9.14
CA GLY A 374 -10.21 -13.59 10.34
C GLY A 374 -8.91 -14.36 10.10
N ALA A 375 -8.84 -15.08 8.99
CA ALA A 375 -7.64 -15.79 8.56
C ALA A 375 -7.71 -16.13 7.07
N PHE A 376 -6.56 -16.38 6.45
CA PHE A 376 -6.47 -16.91 5.10
C PHE A 376 -5.22 -17.79 4.95
N LYS A 377 -5.27 -18.69 3.96
CA LYS A 377 -4.10 -19.51 3.61
C LYS A 377 -4.16 -19.91 2.15
N LYS A 378 -3.02 -19.79 1.44
CA LYS A 378 -2.86 -20.24 0.06
C LYS A 378 -2.23 -21.63 0.03
N THR A 379 -2.67 -22.49 -0.88
CA THR A 379 -2.05 -23.81 -1.09
C THR A 379 -0.67 -23.69 -1.75
N SER A 380 0.15 -24.71 -1.63
CA SER A 380 1.22 -24.95 -2.59
C SER A 380 0.64 -25.23 -3.98
N LEU A 381 1.50 -25.32 -5.01
CA LEU A 381 1.07 -25.72 -6.34
C LEU A 381 0.60 -27.18 -6.33
N LEU A 382 -0.71 -27.40 -6.47
CA LEU A 382 -1.33 -28.71 -6.48
C LEU A 382 -1.45 -29.23 -7.92
N GLN A 383 -0.91 -30.42 -8.19
CA GLN A 383 -1.13 -31.13 -9.43
C GLN A 383 -2.59 -31.67 -9.52
N PRO A 384 -3.13 -31.97 -10.71
CA PRO A 384 -4.43 -32.61 -10.83
C PRO A 384 -4.57 -33.85 -9.92
N GLY A 385 -5.59 -33.85 -9.07
CA GLY A 385 -5.85 -34.91 -8.08
C GLY A 385 -5.06 -34.77 -6.76
N GLU A 386 -4.09 -33.87 -6.67
CA GLU A 386 -3.39 -33.58 -5.39
C GLU A 386 -4.27 -32.82 -4.41
N ARG A 387 -3.97 -33.03 -3.14
CA ARG A 387 -4.66 -32.39 -2.02
C ARG A 387 -3.70 -31.91 -0.96
N GLN A 388 -4.12 -30.87 -0.23
CA GLN A 388 -3.41 -30.29 0.90
C GLN A 388 -4.40 -29.95 2.00
N ILE A 389 -4.00 -30.15 3.25
CA ILE A 389 -4.74 -29.65 4.41
C ILE A 389 -4.14 -28.32 4.81
N LEU A 390 -4.99 -27.30 4.88
CA LEU A 390 -4.66 -25.96 5.36
C LEU A 390 -5.17 -25.80 6.79
N THR A 391 -4.34 -25.18 7.64
CA THR A 391 -4.72 -24.80 9.00
C THR A 391 -4.95 -23.30 9.04
N LEU A 392 -6.17 -22.88 9.43
CA LEU A 392 -6.55 -21.49 9.62
C LEU A 392 -6.79 -21.26 11.11
N GLU A 393 -6.14 -20.24 11.66
CA GLU A 393 -6.20 -19.91 13.07
C GLU A 393 -6.81 -18.51 13.27
N LEU A 394 -7.79 -18.41 14.14
CA LEU A 394 -8.47 -17.18 14.49
C LEU A 394 -8.43 -17.01 16.02
N PRO A 395 -7.59 -16.11 16.54
CA PRO A 395 -7.64 -15.73 17.95
C PRO A 395 -9.01 -15.15 18.33
N VAL A 396 -9.58 -15.64 19.41
CA VAL A 396 -10.92 -15.22 19.87
C VAL A 396 -11.01 -13.71 20.11
N ASN A 397 -9.97 -13.12 20.69
CA ASN A 397 -9.90 -11.68 20.95
C ASN A 397 -9.89 -10.82 19.67
N GLN A 398 -9.49 -11.37 18.52
CA GLN A 398 -9.56 -10.68 17.23
C GLN A 398 -11.02 -10.39 16.80
N MET A 399 -11.98 -11.15 17.32
CA MET A 399 -13.41 -10.95 17.04
C MET A 399 -14.06 -9.85 17.91
N ALA A 400 -13.32 -9.24 18.84
CA ALA A 400 -13.81 -8.16 19.68
C ALA A 400 -14.01 -6.87 18.89
N SER A 401 -15.01 -6.08 19.27
CA SER A 401 -15.28 -4.76 18.70
C SER A 401 -14.98 -3.67 19.72
N TYR A 402 -14.51 -2.52 19.27
CA TYR A 402 -14.18 -1.40 20.13
C TYR A 402 -15.45 -0.58 20.48
N ASP A 403 -15.69 -0.36 21.75
CA ASP A 403 -16.80 0.46 22.25
C ASP A 403 -16.32 1.85 22.67
N ASP A 404 -16.35 2.80 21.74
CA ASP A 404 -15.95 4.19 21.99
C ASP A 404 -16.99 5.00 22.77
N LEU A 405 -18.27 4.62 22.68
CA LEU A 405 -19.38 5.37 23.30
C LEU A 405 -19.81 4.84 24.67
N GLY A 406 -19.40 3.65 25.05
CA GLY A 406 -19.78 3.02 26.34
C GLY A 406 -21.16 2.37 26.30
N LYS A 407 -21.55 1.80 25.16
CA LYS A 407 -22.82 1.05 25.05
C LYS A 407 -22.77 -0.26 25.85
N VAL A 408 -21.57 -0.83 26.01
CA VAL A 408 -21.27 -2.02 26.84
C VAL A 408 -20.23 -1.66 27.90
N CYS A 409 -19.03 -1.28 27.46
CA CYS A 409 -17.92 -0.83 28.30
C CYS A 409 -17.07 0.21 27.57
N ARG A 410 -17.10 1.45 28.03
CA ARG A 410 -16.45 2.57 27.35
C ARG A 410 -14.95 2.36 27.18
N SER A 411 -14.43 2.68 25.97
CA SER A 411 -13.03 2.61 25.61
C SER A 411 -12.44 1.21 25.80
N ALA A 412 -13.17 0.18 25.43
CA ALA A 412 -12.76 -1.21 25.57
C ALA A 412 -13.04 -2.02 24.31
N TYR A 413 -12.20 -3.01 24.04
CA TYR A 413 -12.55 -4.09 23.12
C TYR A 413 -13.46 -5.09 23.83
N VAL A 414 -14.59 -5.41 23.22
CA VAL A 414 -15.66 -6.21 23.84
C VAL A 414 -16.07 -7.34 22.90
N LEU A 415 -16.18 -8.54 23.46
CA LEU A 415 -16.95 -9.64 22.88
C LEU A 415 -18.34 -9.59 23.49
N GLU A 416 -19.36 -9.19 22.71
CA GLU A 416 -20.74 -9.20 23.20
C GLU A 416 -21.28 -10.62 23.26
N ALA A 417 -22.14 -10.89 24.22
CA ALA A 417 -22.78 -12.20 24.40
C ALA A 417 -23.55 -12.62 23.15
N GLY A 418 -23.37 -13.86 22.73
CA GLY A 418 -24.06 -14.43 21.58
C GLY A 418 -23.22 -15.46 20.83
N GLU A 419 -23.72 -15.84 19.67
CA GLU A 419 -23.09 -16.79 18.78
C GLU A 419 -22.22 -16.09 17.75
N TYR A 420 -20.96 -16.53 17.64
CA TYR A 420 -20.00 -16.10 16.64
C TYR A 420 -19.92 -17.21 15.59
N ALA A 421 -20.48 -16.96 14.41
CA ALA A 421 -20.48 -17.91 13.32
C ALA A 421 -19.14 -17.86 12.57
N ILE A 422 -18.64 -19.02 12.15
CA ILE A 422 -17.43 -19.14 11.35
C ILE A 422 -17.82 -19.56 9.93
N TYR A 423 -17.20 -18.90 8.94
CA TYR A 423 -17.45 -19.15 7.52
C TYR A 423 -16.12 -19.47 6.83
N ILE A 424 -16.14 -20.39 5.88
CA ILE A 424 -15.00 -20.77 5.04
C ILE A 424 -15.40 -20.70 3.58
N GLY A 425 -14.52 -20.21 2.74
CA GLY A 425 -14.74 -20.14 1.29
C GLY A 425 -13.56 -19.57 0.54
N THR A 426 -13.78 -19.28 -0.74
CA THR A 426 -12.77 -18.71 -1.64
C THR A 426 -12.97 -17.21 -1.92
N ASN A 427 -14.05 -16.63 -1.40
CA ASN A 427 -14.33 -15.20 -1.35
C ASN A 427 -15.38 -14.91 -0.27
N VAL A 428 -15.61 -13.64 0.05
CA VAL A 428 -16.51 -13.25 1.17
C VAL A 428 -17.96 -13.67 0.93
N ARG A 429 -18.42 -13.67 -0.32
CA ARG A 429 -19.82 -13.98 -0.65
C ARG A 429 -20.12 -15.46 -0.62
N ASP A 430 -19.23 -16.26 -1.21
CA ASP A 430 -19.36 -17.71 -1.32
C ASP A 430 -18.89 -18.45 -0.07
N ALA A 431 -18.37 -17.73 0.93
CA ALA A 431 -18.01 -18.33 2.20
C ALA A 431 -19.24 -18.87 2.93
N GLU A 432 -19.23 -20.19 3.18
CA GLU A 432 -20.30 -20.95 3.80
C GLU A 432 -20.09 -21.07 5.32
N LYS A 433 -21.19 -20.97 6.10
CA LYS A 433 -21.15 -21.23 7.53
C LYS A 433 -20.81 -22.69 7.79
N ILE A 434 -19.76 -22.93 8.58
CA ILE A 434 -19.37 -24.30 9.00
C ILE A 434 -20.18 -24.75 10.23
N ASP A 435 -20.17 -26.07 10.47
CA ASP A 435 -20.83 -26.66 11.66
C ASP A 435 -19.94 -26.50 12.91
N PHE A 436 -19.57 -25.24 13.19
CA PHE A 436 -18.86 -24.80 14.37
C PHE A 436 -19.27 -23.37 14.71
N THR A 437 -19.63 -23.14 15.96
CA THR A 437 -20.01 -21.81 16.45
C THR A 437 -19.34 -21.56 17.79
N TYR A 438 -18.67 -20.42 17.90
CA TYR A 438 -18.12 -19.99 19.19
C TYR A 438 -19.18 -19.21 19.97
N VAL A 439 -19.39 -19.54 21.24
CA VAL A 439 -20.43 -18.93 22.06
C VAL A 439 -19.84 -18.13 23.20
N VAL A 440 -20.09 -16.84 23.19
CA VAL A 440 -19.77 -15.93 24.32
C VAL A 440 -21.02 -15.84 25.22
N LYS A 441 -20.88 -16.27 26.46
CA LYS A 441 -22.02 -16.41 27.39
C LYS A 441 -22.48 -15.07 27.98
N GLU A 442 -21.55 -14.13 28.18
CA GLU A 442 -21.78 -12.81 28.74
C GLU A 442 -20.84 -11.79 28.09
N ASP A 443 -21.25 -10.52 28.06
CA ASP A 443 -20.41 -9.44 27.52
C ASP A 443 -19.04 -9.47 28.23
N THR A 444 -17.97 -9.63 27.45
CA THR A 444 -16.61 -9.85 27.97
C THR A 444 -15.68 -8.76 27.45
N VAL A 445 -15.06 -7.99 28.34
CA VAL A 445 -13.99 -7.06 27.99
C VAL A 445 -12.71 -7.85 27.77
N THR A 446 -12.18 -7.80 26.56
CA THR A 446 -10.90 -8.45 26.21
C THR A 446 -9.71 -7.51 26.45
N GLU A 447 -9.92 -6.21 26.31
CA GLU A 447 -8.90 -5.20 26.56
C GLU A 447 -9.56 -3.89 27.00
N GLN A 448 -9.16 -3.37 28.17
CA GLN A 448 -9.61 -2.07 28.66
C GLN A 448 -8.57 -1.01 28.32
N LEU A 449 -8.96 -0.01 27.56
CA LEU A 449 -8.15 1.11 27.15
C LEU A 449 -8.68 2.44 27.71
N SER A 450 -8.20 3.54 27.17
CA SER A 450 -8.71 4.87 27.42
C SER A 450 -9.05 5.58 26.11
N GLN A 451 -9.97 6.53 26.17
CA GLN A 451 -10.34 7.32 24.99
C GLN A 451 -9.13 8.07 24.44
N LYS A 452 -8.82 7.89 23.15
CA LYS A 452 -7.73 8.56 22.46
C LYS A 452 -8.14 8.92 21.03
N ALA A 453 -7.66 10.05 20.54
CA ALA A 453 -7.89 10.54 19.18
C ALA A 453 -9.37 10.57 18.73
N ALA A 454 -10.30 10.70 19.70
CA ALA A 454 -11.73 10.78 19.41
C ALA A 454 -12.08 12.08 18.66
N PRO A 455 -13.09 12.08 17.77
CA PRO A 455 -13.38 13.22 16.91
C PRO A 455 -13.91 14.45 17.67
N TYR A 456 -13.56 15.64 17.15
CA TYR A 456 -14.10 16.92 17.59
C TYR A 456 -15.27 17.38 16.70
N HIS A 457 -15.25 17.02 15.41
CA HIS A 457 -16.15 17.61 14.40
C HIS A 457 -17.00 16.62 13.64
N LEU A 458 -16.74 15.30 13.74
CA LEU A 458 -17.59 14.29 13.11
C LEU A 458 -18.95 14.23 13.81
N GLN A 459 -20.02 14.56 13.05
CA GLN A 459 -21.38 14.68 13.61
C GLN A 459 -22.11 13.37 13.79
N LYS A 460 -21.87 12.42 12.88
CA LYS A 460 -22.63 11.17 12.80
C LYS A 460 -21.81 10.04 12.21
N ARG A 461 -22.26 8.80 12.46
CA ARG A 461 -21.72 7.60 11.82
C ARG A 461 -22.82 6.62 11.44
N MET A 462 -22.53 5.78 10.45
CA MET A 462 -23.43 4.76 9.94
C MET A 462 -23.59 3.59 10.92
N LEU A 463 -24.79 3.02 10.98
CA LEU A 463 -25.13 1.80 11.71
C LEU A 463 -25.31 0.62 10.73
N ALA A 464 -25.40 -0.62 11.27
CA ALA A 464 -25.51 -1.84 10.47
C ALA A 464 -26.78 -1.92 9.58
N ASP A 465 -27.82 -1.16 9.89
CA ASP A 465 -29.04 -1.06 9.10
C ASP A 465 -29.02 0.05 8.03
N GLY A 466 -27.89 0.78 7.92
CA GLY A 466 -27.73 1.90 7.01
C GLY A 466 -28.24 3.24 7.55
N SER A 467 -28.83 3.26 8.74
CA SER A 467 -29.16 4.50 9.43
C SER A 467 -27.93 5.15 10.06
N TYR A 468 -28.09 6.33 10.65
CA TYR A 468 -26.99 7.06 11.30
C TYR A 468 -27.31 7.33 12.76
N GLU A 469 -26.29 7.24 13.62
CA GLU A 469 -26.34 7.76 14.98
C GLU A 469 -25.47 9.01 15.10
N GLU A 470 -25.92 9.95 15.94
CA GLU A 470 -25.17 11.17 16.25
C GLU A 470 -24.01 10.84 17.20
N LEU A 471 -22.88 11.52 16.99
CA LEU A 471 -21.69 11.39 17.83
C LEU A 471 -21.60 12.57 18.81
N PRO A 472 -21.11 12.30 20.04
CA PRO A 472 -20.87 13.37 21.02
C PRO A 472 -19.86 14.37 20.48
N GLN A 473 -20.18 15.66 20.59
CA GLN A 473 -19.29 16.73 20.20
C GLN A 473 -18.33 17.06 21.34
N ARG A 474 -17.06 17.34 20.98
CA ARG A 474 -16.00 17.74 21.90
C ARG A 474 -15.53 19.13 21.54
N GLU A 475 -15.05 19.89 22.51
CA GLU A 475 -14.37 21.14 22.27
C GLU A 475 -12.85 20.90 22.14
N TYR A 476 -12.25 21.37 21.06
CA TYR A 476 -10.81 21.35 20.91
C TYR A 476 -10.20 22.56 21.59
N VAL A 477 -9.26 22.30 22.48
CA VAL A 477 -8.46 23.34 23.12
C VAL A 477 -7.01 23.14 22.70
N GLU A 478 -6.47 24.10 21.94
CA GLU A 478 -5.08 24.03 21.53
C GLU A 478 -4.16 24.20 22.75
N GLU A 479 -3.13 23.36 22.86
CA GLU A 479 -2.13 23.45 23.92
C GLU A 479 -1.34 24.74 23.75
N GLU A 480 -1.08 25.46 24.86
CA GLU A 480 -0.26 26.66 24.88
C GLU A 480 1.14 26.39 24.30
N GLY A 481 1.66 27.32 23.52
CA GLY A 481 2.97 27.14 22.88
C GLY A 481 3.46 28.40 22.18
N LEU A 482 4.52 28.24 21.41
CA LEU A 482 5.01 29.29 20.52
C LEU A 482 3.94 29.67 19.50
N PRO A 483 3.85 30.91 19.04
CA PRO A 483 3.04 31.28 17.88
C PRO A 483 3.39 30.35 16.70
N ARG A 484 2.39 29.81 16.02
CA ARG A 484 2.63 28.91 14.88
C ARG A 484 3.39 29.63 13.79
N GLN A 485 4.35 28.96 13.17
CA GLN A 485 5.03 29.47 11.99
C GLN A 485 4.05 29.49 10.80
N ASP A 486 4.35 30.33 9.82
CA ASP A 486 3.65 30.30 8.56
C ASP A 486 3.83 28.90 7.94
N LYS A 487 2.72 28.19 7.71
CA LYS A 487 2.72 26.82 7.17
C LYS A 487 3.45 26.71 5.82
N TYR A 488 3.41 27.75 5.00
CA TYR A 488 4.16 27.79 3.74
C TYR A 488 5.67 27.89 3.97
N ALA A 489 6.11 28.62 5.01
CA ALA A 489 7.53 28.68 5.38
C ALA A 489 8.01 27.31 5.94
N ILE A 490 7.17 26.63 6.73
CA ILE A 490 7.47 25.28 7.23
C ILE A 490 7.58 24.29 6.09
N GLY A 491 6.71 24.37 5.08
CA GLY A 491 6.68 23.49 3.93
C GLY A 491 7.80 23.73 2.90
N LEU A 492 8.55 24.83 3.01
CA LEU A 492 9.68 25.08 2.11
C LEU A 492 10.90 24.26 2.54
N PRO A 493 11.73 23.78 1.58
CA PRO A 493 13.02 23.20 1.91
C PRO A 493 13.79 24.18 2.78
N CYS A 494 14.12 23.78 4.01
CA CYS A 494 15.02 24.56 4.84
C CYS A 494 16.32 24.78 4.06
N PRO A 495 16.78 26.02 3.83
CA PRO A 495 18.10 26.22 3.28
C PRO A 495 19.06 25.44 4.17
N ASP A 496 19.97 24.73 3.57
CA ASP A 496 20.98 23.96 4.33
C ASP A 496 21.91 24.91 5.09
N THR A 497 21.43 25.33 6.26
CA THR A 497 22.16 26.23 7.17
C THR A 497 23.19 25.46 8.00
N ARG A 498 23.09 24.13 8.01
CA ARG A 498 24.09 23.25 8.62
C ARG A 498 25.12 22.95 7.54
N GLY A 499 26.17 23.77 7.46
CA GLY A 499 27.21 23.59 6.45
C GLY A 499 27.47 22.10 6.23
N GLN A 500 27.12 21.62 5.05
CA GLN A 500 27.35 20.24 4.64
C GLN A 500 28.87 20.00 4.64
N LYS A 501 29.40 19.72 5.79
CA LYS A 501 30.63 18.98 5.81
C LYS A 501 30.22 17.56 5.48
N GLY A 502 30.50 17.15 4.24
CA GLY A 502 30.62 15.73 3.93
C GLY A 502 31.45 15.11 5.06
N ILE A 503 31.16 13.86 5.43
CA ILE A 503 32.00 13.19 6.43
C ILE A 503 33.39 13.16 5.84
N ASP A 504 34.25 14.10 6.29
CA ASP A 504 35.66 14.00 6.02
C ASP A 504 36.17 12.82 6.85
N PHE A 505 36.89 11.91 6.20
CA PHE A 505 37.57 10.79 6.87
C PHE A 505 38.45 11.29 8.03
N LEU A 506 38.96 12.52 7.98
CA LEU A 506 39.72 13.16 9.02
C LEU A 506 38.85 13.54 10.22
N ASP A 507 37.60 14.03 10.01
CA ASP A 507 36.64 14.31 11.08
C ASP A 507 36.25 13.03 11.85
N PHE A 508 36.18 11.90 11.15
CA PHE A 508 35.96 10.59 11.77
C PHE A 508 37.16 10.12 12.62
N LEU A 509 38.38 10.45 12.22
CA LEU A 509 39.60 10.13 12.99
C LEU A 509 39.85 11.07 14.19
N ASP A 510 39.34 12.29 14.13
CA ASP A 510 39.54 13.34 15.16
C ASP A 510 38.41 13.33 16.22
N SER A 511 37.76 12.17 16.41
CA SER A 511 36.71 11.98 17.39
C SER A 511 37.12 12.35 18.80
N LYS A 512 36.16 12.86 19.60
CA LYS A 512 36.32 13.22 21.02
C LYS A 512 36.68 12.05 21.96
N GLY A 513 37.25 10.97 21.44
CA GLY A 513 37.74 9.80 22.20
C GLY A 513 36.67 8.80 22.56
N VAL A 514 35.37 9.08 22.31
CA VAL A 514 34.24 8.18 22.51
C VAL A 514 33.53 8.00 21.18
N ARG A 515 33.27 6.77 20.80
CA ARG A 515 32.65 6.43 19.52
C ARG A 515 31.34 5.71 19.70
N PHE A 516 30.37 6.00 18.86
CA PHE A 516 29.09 5.28 18.82
C PHE A 516 29.29 3.78 18.54
N SER A 517 30.38 3.39 17.85
CA SER A 517 30.76 1.99 17.71
C SER A 517 31.04 1.28 19.04
N ASP A 518 31.44 1.99 20.10
CA ASP A 518 31.65 1.39 21.41
C ASP A 518 30.35 0.93 22.05
N VAL A 519 29.23 1.62 21.74
CA VAL A 519 27.88 1.14 22.11
C VAL A 519 27.54 -0.14 21.33
N ALA A 520 27.78 -0.13 20.00
CA ALA A 520 27.53 -1.30 19.16
C ALA A 520 28.36 -2.53 19.57
N ASP A 521 29.58 -2.31 20.03
CA ASP A 521 30.50 -3.34 20.52
C ASP A 521 30.19 -3.79 21.97
N GLY A 522 29.23 -3.17 22.64
CA GLY A 522 28.88 -3.45 24.04
C GLY A 522 29.93 -3.00 25.08
N LYS A 523 30.85 -2.07 24.71
CA LYS A 523 31.82 -1.47 25.60
C LYS A 523 31.25 -0.42 26.52
N MET A 524 30.13 0.19 26.11
CA MET A 524 29.32 1.14 26.87
C MET A 524 27.84 0.98 26.53
N THR A 525 26.97 1.44 27.40
CA THR A 525 25.51 1.47 27.13
C THR A 525 25.12 2.68 26.29
N LEU A 526 23.95 2.63 25.66
CA LEU A 526 23.41 3.78 24.95
C LEU A 526 23.14 4.96 25.91
N ASP A 527 22.73 4.68 27.15
CA ASP A 527 22.47 5.72 28.14
C ASP A 527 23.75 6.47 28.55
N GLU A 528 24.86 5.74 28.79
CA GLU A 528 26.18 6.33 29.01
C GLU A 528 26.66 7.18 27.81
N PHE A 529 26.37 6.74 26.58
CA PHE A 529 26.67 7.53 25.38
C PHE A 529 25.81 8.80 25.32
N MET A 530 24.50 8.71 25.61
CA MET A 530 23.61 9.87 25.67
C MET A 530 24.03 10.91 26.67
N ASP A 531 24.63 10.53 27.81
CA ASP A 531 25.14 11.45 28.85
C ASP A 531 26.34 12.28 28.35
N ILE A 532 27.04 11.83 27.31
CA ILE A 532 28.17 12.54 26.71
C ILE A 532 27.70 13.62 25.72
N LEU A 533 26.55 13.40 25.08
CA LEU A 533 26.00 14.34 24.07
C LEU A 533 25.52 15.62 24.74
N THR A 534 25.86 16.74 24.12
CA THR A 534 25.28 18.03 24.51
C THR A 534 23.80 18.12 24.09
N LEU A 535 23.06 19.07 24.65
CA LEU A 535 21.67 19.31 24.23
C LEU A 535 21.60 19.70 22.74
N ASP A 536 22.58 20.49 22.25
CA ASP A 536 22.68 20.87 20.85
C ASP A 536 22.92 19.66 19.93
N ASP A 537 23.76 18.71 20.34
CA ASP A 537 23.95 17.44 19.60
C ASP A 537 22.61 16.68 19.50
N CYS A 538 21.88 16.57 20.61
CA CYS A 538 20.57 15.93 20.64
C CYS A 538 19.55 16.65 19.73
N ILE A 539 19.48 17.97 19.76
CA ILE A 539 18.60 18.77 18.89
C ILE A 539 18.96 18.57 17.42
N ASN A 540 20.23 18.49 17.07
CA ASN A 540 20.68 18.25 15.69
C ASN A 540 20.26 16.88 15.15
N LEU A 541 20.17 15.85 16.00
CA LEU A 541 19.67 14.53 15.60
C LEU A 541 18.19 14.55 15.20
N LEU A 542 17.39 15.48 15.71
CA LEU A 542 15.93 15.52 15.51
C LEU A 542 15.52 16.05 14.13
N GLY A 543 16.44 16.36 13.24
CA GLY A 543 16.18 16.81 11.89
C GLY A 543 16.87 15.96 10.84
N GLY A 544 16.25 15.83 9.66
CA GLY A 544 16.83 15.14 8.52
C GLY A 544 18.20 15.71 8.14
N GLN A 545 19.06 14.88 7.57
CA GLN A 545 20.45 15.16 7.24
C GLN A 545 20.66 15.17 5.72
N PRO A 546 21.73 15.84 5.22
CA PRO A 546 21.99 15.92 3.79
C PRO A 546 22.09 14.54 3.10
N ASN A 547 21.69 14.50 1.82
CA ASN A 547 21.93 13.33 1.00
C ASN A 547 23.42 13.24 0.63
N THR A 548 24.08 12.18 1.04
CA THR A 548 25.50 11.92 0.76
C THR A 548 25.71 10.77 -0.22
N GLY A 549 24.64 10.21 -0.82
CA GLY A 549 24.70 9.02 -1.67
C GLY A 549 23.82 9.12 -2.92
N CYS A 550 23.38 7.96 -3.40
CA CYS A 550 22.54 7.83 -4.59
C CYS A 550 21.03 7.80 -4.28
N ALA A 551 20.64 7.80 -3.01
CA ALA A 551 19.25 7.83 -2.60
C ALA A 551 18.52 9.06 -3.17
N ASN A 552 17.21 8.93 -3.39
CA ASN A 552 16.40 10.06 -3.86
C ASN A 552 16.00 11.04 -2.74
N THR A 553 16.26 10.73 -1.48
CA THR A 553 15.84 11.52 -0.33
C THR A 553 16.99 11.75 0.68
N PHE A 554 16.72 12.01 1.93
CA PHE A 554 17.62 12.57 2.93
C PHE A 554 18.12 11.50 3.91
N GLY A 555 19.15 11.87 4.70
CA GLY A 555 19.72 11.01 5.74
C GLY A 555 19.21 11.31 7.15
N MET A 556 19.69 10.52 8.11
CA MET A 556 19.41 10.63 9.55
C MET A 556 20.68 10.39 10.35
N GLY A 557 20.76 10.90 11.59
CA GLY A 557 21.94 10.76 12.44
C GLY A 557 22.97 11.85 12.18
N ASN A 558 24.18 11.48 11.69
CA ASN A 558 25.23 12.41 11.27
C ASN A 558 25.84 13.26 12.40
N LEU A 559 26.43 12.60 13.39
CA LEU A 559 27.34 13.24 14.36
C LEU A 559 28.74 12.62 14.20
N PRO A 560 29.52 13.06 13.20
CA PRO A 560 30.80 12.44 12.83
C PRO A 560 31.83 12.50 13.96
N GLU A 561 31.83 13.54 14.81
CA GLU A 561 32.73 13.70 15.96
C GLU A 561 32.54 12.64 17.05
N TYR A 562 31.38 11.97 17.07
CA TYR A 562 31.05 10.82 17.93
C TYR A 562 30.99 9.50 17.16
N GLY A 563 31.26 9.50 15.87
CA GLY A 563 31.15 8.31 15.00
C GLY A 563 29.74 7.85 14.76
N VAL A 564 28.72 8.72 14.86
CA VAL A 564 27.34 8.41 14.46
C VAL A 564 27.22 8.60 12.95
N PRO A 565 26.85 7.55 12.16
CA PRO A 565 26.77 7.64 10.72
C PRO A 565 25.61 8.53 10.24
N ASN A 566 25.74 9.05 9.00
CA ASN A 566 24.61 9.57 8.23
C ASN A 566 23.96 8.41 7.48
N VAL A 567 22.84 7.89 8.00
CA VAL A 567 22.13 6.75 7.40
C VAL A 567 21.10 7.23 6.41
N MET A 568 21.24 6.81 5.13
CA MET A 568 20.41 7.26 4.04
C MET A 568 19.04 6.59 4.05
N THR A 569 18.01 7.34 3.67
CA THR A 569 16.66 6.84 3.40
C THR A 569 16.36 6.91 1.90
N ALA A 570 15.53 6.02 1.39
CA ALA A 570 15.03 6.08 0.02
C ALA A 570 13.58 5.66 -0.08
N ASP A 571 12.84 6.31 -0.99
CA ASP A 571 11.50 5.91 -1.37
C ASP A 571 11.46 4.57 -2.09
N GLY A 572 10.24 4.06 -2.27
CA GLY A 572 9.94 3.00 -3.20
C GLY A 572 9.00 1.92 -2.72
N PRO A 573 7.71 2.19 -2.53
CA PRO A 573 6.72 1.11 -2.30
C PRO A 573 6.68 0.06 -3.42
N ALA A 574 7.07 0.43 -4.65
CA ALA A 574 7.15 -0.48 -5.79
C ALA A 574 8.60 -0.77 -6.24
N GLY A 575 9.61 -0.52 -5.39
CA GLY A 575 11.03 -0.76 -5.66
C GLY A 575 11.93 0.38 -5.17
N LEU A 576 13.21 0.11 -5.04
CA LEU A 576 14.17 1.11 -4.56
C LEU A 576 14.26 2.29 -5.52
N ARG A 577 13.98 3.50 -5.04
CA ARG A 577 14.08 4.73 -5.81
C ARG A 577 15.47 5.36 -5.68
N ILE A 578 16.20 5.41 -6.79
CA ILE A 578 17.52 6.05 -6.88
C ILE A 578 17.41 7.24 -7.85
N LEU A 579 18.15 8.31 -7.55
CA LEU A 579 18.21 9.48 -8.43
C LEU A 579 18.70 9.06 -9.83
N PRO A 580 17.96 9.38 -10.91
CA PRO A 580 18.34 8.97 -12.28
C PRO A 580 19.75 9.39 -12.69
N LYS A 581 20.24 10.54 -12.19
CA LYS A 581 21.61 11.03 -12.43
C LYS A 581 22.70 10.09 -11.91
N CYS A 582 22.39 9.16 -11.01
CA CYS A 582 23.36 8.19 -10.49
C CYS A 582 23.56 7.00 -11.43
N GLY A 583 22.75 6.86 -12.48
CA GLY A 583 22.90 5.81 -13.50
C GLY A 583 22.70 4.38 -12.98
N VAL A 584 21.91 4.21 -11.91
CA VAL A 584 21.60 2.90 -11.33
C VAL A 584 20.15 2.55 -11.62
N ASN A 585 19.95 1.44 -12.30
CA ASN A 585 18.63 0.86 -12.54
C ASN A 585 18.36 -0.20 -11.47
N THR A 586 17.20 -0.13 -10.84
CA THR A 586 16.75 -1.06 -9.79
C THR A 586 15.61 -1.93 -10.30
N THR A 587 15.17 -2.90 -9.51
CA THR A 587 14.00 -3.71 -9.86
C THR A 587 12.72 -2.96 -9.52
N ALA A 588 11.82 -2.76 -10.49
CA ALA A 588 10.44 -2.37 -10.20
C ALA A 588 9.63 -3.64 -9.92
N TRP A 589 9.16 -3.72 -8.66
CA TRP A 589 8.27 -4.78 -8.18
C TRP A 589 6.81 -4.48 -8.56
N PRO A 590 5.91 -5.47 -8.52
CA PRO A 590 4.49 -5.23 -8.64
C PRO A 590 3.99 -4.24 -7.60
N CYS A 591 2.95 -3.46 -7.94
CA CYS A 591 2.32 -2.53 -7.01
C CYS A 591 1.75 -3.24 -5.78
N ALA A 592 1.52 -2.52 -4.69
CA ALA A 592 1.08 -3.10 -3.43
C ALA A 592 -0.28 -3.80 -3.53
N THR A 593 -1.24 -3.23 -4.28
CA THR A 593 -2.53 -3.86 -4.54
C THR A 593 -2.37 -5.24 -5.19
N LEU A 594 -1.44 -5.38 -6.15
CA LEU A 594 -1.14 -6.67 -6.77
C LEU A 594 -0.48 -7.63 -5.78
N LEU A 595 0.49 -7.15 -4.98
CA LEU A 595 1.13 -7.99 -3.95
C LEU A 595 0.12 -8.51 -2.92
N ALA A 596 -0.84 -7.68 -2.49
CA ALA A 596 -1.93 -8.12 -1.61
C ALA A 596 -2.84 -9.15 -2.31
N SER A 597 -3.08 -8.98 -3.62
CA SER A 597 -3.88 -9.92 -4.42
C SER A 597 -3.24 -11.30 -4.58
N THR A 598 -1.96 -11.48 -4.20
CA THR A 598 -1.33 -12.81 -4.11
C THR A 598 -1.88 -13.65 -2.97
N TRP A 599 -2.34 -13.03 -1.87
CA TRP A 599 -2.73 -13.68 -0.62
C TRP A 599 -1.65 -14.64 -0.09
N ASP A 600 -0.39 -14.32 -0.33
CA ASP A 600 0.78 -15.16 -0.05
C ASP A 600 1.85 -14.38 0.72
N GLU A 601 1.82 -14.49 2.06
CA GLU A 601 2.78 -13.83 2.95
C GLU A 601 4.23 -14.24 2.66
N GLU A 602 4.48 -15.52 2.32
CA GLU A 602 5.83 -16.01 2.07
C GLU A 602 6.44 -15.40 0.81
N LEU A 603 5.62 -15.19 -0.23
CA LEU A 603 6.06 -14.53 -1.45
C LEU A 603 6.37 -13.05 -1.21
N VAL A 604 5.51 -12.35 -0.45
CA VAL A 604 5.73 -10.93 -0.12
C VAL A 604 6.99 -10.77 0.74
N GLU A 605 7.25 -11.66 1.68
CA GLU A 605 8.48 -11.67 2.48
C GLU A 605 9.74 -11.86 1.61
N LYS A 606 9.68 -12.73 0.59
CA LYS A 606 10.78 -12.90 -0.38
C LYS A 606 11.01 -11.65 -1.21
N VAL A 607 9.95 -10.97 -1.64
CA VAL A 607 10.04 -9.69 -2.36
C VAL A 607 10.67 -8.62 -1.46
N GLY A 608 10.23 -8.51 -0.21
CA GLY A 608 10.81 -7.60 0.78
C GLY A 608 12.30 -7.84 1.01
N LYS A 609 12.71 -9.09 1.15
CA LYS A 609 14.11 -9.47 1.28
C LYS A 609 14.94 -9.06 0.07
N ALA A 610 14.52 -9.43 -1.13
CA ALA A 610 15.24 -9.13 -2.37
C ALA A 610 15.35 -7.61 -2.61
N GLY A 611 14.27 -6.85 -2.36
CA GLY A 611 14.32 -5.39 -2.43
C GLY A 611 15.29 -4.79 -1.40
N ALA A 612 15.33 -5.31 -0.18
CA ALA A 612 16.25 -4.84 0.87
C ALA A 612 17.72 -5.15 0.55
N GLU A 613 18.00 -6.22 -0.16
CA GLU A 613 19.35 -6.50 -0.67
C GLU A 613 19.80 -5.43 -1.67
N GLU A 614 18.90 -4.95 -2.54
CA GLU A 614 19.19 -3.80 -3.43
C GLU A 614 19.44 -2.51 -2.63
N VAL A 615 18.62 -2.26 -1.59
CA VAL A 615 18.77 -1.11 -0.68
C VAL A 615 20.17 -1.14 -0.04
N LYS A 616 20.54 -2.26 0.56
CA LYS A 616 21.84 -2.48 1.22
C LYS A 616 23.00 -2.31 0.26
N GLU A 617 22.92 -2.89 -0.93
CA GLU A 617 23.98 -2.80 -1.95
C GLU A 617 24.25 -1.37 -2.40
N ASN A 618 23.23 -0.50 -2.36
CA ASN A 618 23.34 0.90 -2.74
C ASN A 618 23.64 1.83 -1.54
N ASN A 619 24.10 1.29 -0.41
CA ASN A 619 24.49 2.03 0.80
C ASN A 619 23.35 2.85 1.41
N ILE A 620 22.13 2.37 1.30
CA ILE A 620 20.94 2.92 1.90
C ILE A 620 20.56 2.03 3.09
N SER A 621 20.12 2.63 4.18
CA SER A 621 19.90 1.90 5.43
C SER A 621 18.43 1.82 5.85
N ILE A 622 17.58 2.69 5.30
CA ILE A 622 16.15 2.72 5.56
C ILE A 622 15.40 2.79 4.23
N TRP A 623 14.50 1.85 4.03
CA TRP A 623 13.60 1.84 2.89
C TRP A 623 12.20 2.30 3.33
N LEU A 624 11.66 3.37 2.68
CA LEU A 624 10.41 4.01 3.05
C LEU A 624 9.19 3.22 2.52
N THR A 625 9.07 2.01 2.98
CA THR A 625 8.05 1.02 2.63
C THR A 625 7.85 0.05 3.81
N PRO A 626 6.69 -0.64 3.94
CA PRO A 626 5.50 -0.61 3.10
C PRO A 626 4.56 0.58 3.39
N ALA A 627 3.74 0.94 2.39
CA ALA A 627 2.63 1.86 2.57
C ALA A 627 1.34 1.05 2.80
N CYS A 628 0.63 1.33 3.91
CA CYS A 628 -0.39 0.42 4.46
C CYS A 628 -1.75 1.07 4.72
N ASN A 629 -2.04 2.24 4.14
CA ASN A 629 -3.35 2.86 4.32
C ASN A 629 -4.45 2.02 3.68
N ILE A 630 -5.68 2.17 4.16
CA ILE A 630 -6.83 1.40 3.68
C ILE A 630 -7.39 2.01 2.38
N HIS A 631 -7.82 1.18 1.44
CA HIS A 631 -8.58 1.58 0.26
C HIS A 631 -10.00 2.02 0.67
N ARG A 632 -10.11 3.21 1.27
CA ARG A 632 -11.40 3.76 1.71
C ARG A 632 -12.30 4.13 0.53
N SER A 633 -11.70 4.70 -0.51
CA SER A 633 -12.39 5.17 -1.71
C SER A 633 -11.61 4.80 -2.96
N PRO A 634 -12.29 4.42 -4.06
CA PRO A 634 -11.64 4.24 -5.35
C PRO A 634 -10.90 5.48 -5.88
N LEU A 635 -11.24 6.66 -5.37
CA LEU A 635 -10.75 7.95 -5.86
C LEU A 635 -9.38 8.36 -5.33
N CYS A 636 -8.87 7.75 -4.25
CA CYS A 636 -7.55 8.10 -3.72
C CYS A 636 -6.44 7.75 -4.70
N GLY A 637 -5.63 8.76 -5.07
CA GLY A 637 -4.57 8.63 -6.08
C GLY A 637 -3.47 7.64 -5.72
N ARG A 638 -3.26 7.36 -4.43
CA ARG A 638 -2.21 6.47 -3.91
C ARG A 638 -2.67 5.03 -3.63
N ASN A 639 -3.90 4.65 -3.98
CA ASN A 639 -4.37 3.28 -3.73
C ASN A 639 -3.45 2.20 -4.35
N PHE A 640 -2.78 2.48 -5.47
CA PHE A 640 -1.86 1.54 -6.11
C PHE A 640 -0.72 1.06 -5.18
N GLU A 641 -0.27 1.92 -4.25
CA GLU A 641 0.80 1.60 -3.31
C GLU A 641 0.30 1.12 -1.94
N TYR A 642 -1.02 1.06 -1.74
CA TYR A 642 -1.67 0.49 -0.57
C TYR A 642 -2.18 -0.91 -0.88
N TYR A 643 -2.44 -1.73 0.15
CA TYR A 643 -2.69 -3.15 -0.04
C TYR A 643 -4.15 -3.49 -0.30
N SER A 644 -5.10 -2.98 0.50
CA SER A 644 -6.47 -3.50 0.53
C SER A 644 -7.45 -2.57 1.22
N GLU A 645 -8.75 -2.80 0.99
CA GLU A 645 -9.85 -2.28 1.81
C GLU A 645 -9.94 -2.99 3.18
N ASP A 646 -9.33 -4.17 3.32
CA ASP A 646 -9.35 -4.97 4.54
C ASP A 646 -8.09 -4.77 5.38
N PRO A 647 -8.21 -4.34 6.66
CA PRO A 647 -7.06 -4.07 7.51
C PRO A 647 -6.31 -5.34 7.94
N TYR A 648 -6.96 -6.52 7.98
CA TYR A 648 -6.28 -7.76 8.30
C TYR A 648 -5.37 -8.21 7.15
N LEU A 649 -5.89 -8.24 5.92
CA LEU A 649 -5.10 -8.55 4.73
C LEU A 649 -3.94 -7.55 4.56
N ALA A 650 -4.23 -6.24 4.69
CA ALA A 650 -3.21 -5.19 4.61
C ALA A 650 -2.14 -5.34 5.71
N GLY A 651 -2.54 -5.67 6.93
CA GLY A 651 -1.64 -5.86 8.06
C GLY A 651 -0.73 -7.08 7.89
N LYS A 652 -1.28 -8.22 7.48
CA LYS A 652 -0.51 -9.46 7.25
C LYS A 652 0.48 -9.31 6.09
N THR A 653 0.04 -8.69 4.99
CA THR A 653 0.89 -8.41 3.82
C THR A 653 2.01 -7.42 4.20
N GLY A 654 1.66 -6.34 4.93
CA GLY A 654 2.65 -5.37 5.42
C GLY A 654 3.65 -5.96 6.40
N ALA A 655 3.20 -6.82 7.32
CA ALA A 655 4.08 -7.51 8.27
C ALA A 655 5.07 -8.45 7.54
N ALA A 656 4.63 -9.17 6.54
CA ALA A 656 5.49 -10.01 5.71
C ALA A 656 6.56 -9.18 4.98
N MET A 657 6.18 -8.05 4.39
CA MET A 657 7.12 -7.11 3.75
C MET A 657 8.17 -6.61 4.75
N VAL A 658 7.76 -6.18 5.95
CA VAL A 658 8.67 -5.72 7.00
C VAL A 658 9.63 -6.81 7.44
N ARG A 659 9.16 -8.05 7.67
CA ARG A 659 10.04 -9.18 8.03
C ARG A 659 11.09 -9.43 6.95
N GLY A 660 10.69 -9.43 5.68
CA GLY A 660 11.60 -9.58 4.55
C GLY A 660 12.68 -8.49 4.53
N ILE A 661 12.26 -7.22 4.63
CA ILE A 661 13.19 -6.07 4.62
C ILE A 661 14.18 -6.16 5.80
N GLN A 662 13.67 -6.32 7.00
CA GLN A 662 14.49 -6.29 8.22
C GLN A 662 15.38 -7.53 8.40
N SER A 663 15.12 -8.62 7.67
CA SER A 663 15.99 -9.79 7.58
C SER A 663 17.39 -9.44 7.04
N GLN A 664 17.52 -8.30 6.35
CA GLN A 664 18.77 -7.80 5.78
C GLN A 664 19.44 -6.71 6.65
N HIS A 665 18.94 -6.45 7.86
CA HIS A 665 19.36 -5.35 8.72
C HIS A 665 19.17 -3.97 8.07
N ILE A 666 18.15 -3.84 7.24
CA ILE A 666 17.64 -2.60 6.64
C ILE A 666 16.39 -2.19 7.41
N GLY A 667 16.26 -0.92 7.75
CA GLY A 667 15.06 -0.41 8.42
C GLY A 667 13.90 -0.32 7.44
N ALA A 668 12.78 -0.98 7.74
CA ALA A 668 11.51 -0.69 7.10
C ALA A 668 10.88 0.56 7.73
N SER A 669 10.28 1.43 6.91
CA SER A 669 9.49 2.58 7.41
C SER A 669 8.04 2.43 6.98
N VAL A 670 7.23 1.94 7.92
CA VAL A 670 5.81 1.68 7.65
C VAL A 670 5.05 3.01 7.58
N LYS A 671 4.27 3.23 6.51
CA LYS A 671 3.63 4.51 6.22
C LYS A 671 2.20 4.34 5.67
N HIS A 672 1.36 5.35 5.71
CA HIS A 672 1.47 6.66 6.39
C HIS A 672 0.57 6.61 7.62
N PHE A 673 1.13 6.77 8.79
CA PHE A 673 0.44 6.62 10.08
C PHE A 673 -0.19 7.95 10.52
N ALA A 674 -1.55 8.18 10.31
CA ALA A 674 -2.52 7.24 9.78
C ALA A 674 -3.60 7.99 8.95
N ALA A 675 -4.56 7.23 8.42
CA ALA A 675 -5.75 7.74 7.75
C ALA A 675 -5.46 8.72 6.57
N ASN A 676 -4.36 8.51 5.84
CA ASN A 676 -4.07 9.24 4.60
C ASN A 676 -4.82 8.59 3.43
N ASN A 677 -6.09 8.94 3.25
CA ASN A 677 -6.99 8.32 2.28
C ASN A 677 -7.46 9.31 1.19
N LYS A 678 -6.82 10.49 1.12
CA LYS A 678 -7.08 11.55 0.14
C LYS A 678 -5.80 12.35 -0.10
N GLU A 679 -5.51 12.67 -1.36
CA GLU A 679 -4.33 13.43 -1.74
C GLU A 679 -4.58 14.93 -1.91
N THR A 680 -5.80 15.34 -2.28
CA THR A 680 -6.16 16.76 -2.39
C THR A 680 -5.98 17.47 -1.05
N ASN A 681 -5.15 18.50 -1.03
CA ASN A 681 -4.79 19.26 0.18
C ASN A 681 -4.32 18.39 1.34
N ARG A 682 -3.61 17.30 1.06
CA ARG A 682 -3.24 16.24 2.03
C ARG A 682 -2.48 16.74 3.25
N LYS A 683 -1.79 17.91 3.15
CA LYS A 683 -1.03 18.49 4.26
C LYS A 683 -1.88 19.25 5.27
N ASP A 684 -3.13 19.59 4.91
CA ASP A 684 -4.00 20.45 5.73
C ASP A 684 -5.46 19.96 5.73
N SER A 685 -5.71 18.78 5.17
CA SER A 685 -7.03 18.14 5.18
C SER A 685 -7.22 17.28 6.44
N ASP A 686 -8.37 17.43 7.10
CA ASP A 686 -8.71 16.74 8.34
C ASP A 686 -9.51 15.45 8.04
N SER A 687 -8.92 14.30 8.35
CA SER A 687 -9.61 13.00 8.36
C SER A 687 -10.42 12.88 9.65
N ARG A 688 -11.73 13.17 9.57
CA ARG A 688 -12.64 13.13 10.70
C ARG A 688 -13.25 11.74 10.80
N VAL A 689 -12.86 11.01 11.82
CA VAL A 689 -13.15 9.57 11.97
C VAL A 689 -13.52 9.24 13.43
N SER A 690 -14.49 8.36 13.65
CA SER A 690 -14.80 7.88 15.00
C SER A 690 -13.61 7.13 15.59
N GLU A 691 -13.47 7.12 16.92
CA GLU A 691 -12.39 6.33 17.55
C GLU A 691 -12.54 4.84 17.24
N ARG A 692 -13.76 4.34 17.12
CA ARG A 692 -14.05 2.96 16.73
C ARG A 692 -13.52 2.63 15.34
N ALA A 693 -13.89 3.41 14.32
CA ALA A 693 -13.41 3.20 12.96
C ALA A 693 -11.90 3.41 12.86
N LEU A 694 -11.35 4.38 13.58
CA LEU A 694 -9.92 4.60 13.64
C LEU A 694 -9.19 3.33 14.11
N ARG A 695 -9.65 2.70 15.21
CA ARG A 695 -9.02 1.50 15.79
C ARG A 695 -9.31 0.21 15.03
N GLU A 696 -10.53 0.01 14.54
CA GLU A 696 -10.92 -1.25 13.88
C GLU A 696 -10.51 -1.30 12.39
N ILE A 697 -10.35 -0.14 11.72
CA ILE A 697 -10.09 -0.04 10.28
C ILE A 697 -8.76 0.66 9.98
N TYR A 698 -8.59 1.93 10.38
CA TYR A 698 -7.49 2.77 9.87
C TYR A 698 -6.17 2.61 10.62
N LEU A 699 -6.18 2.04 11.80
CA LEU A 699 -5.00 1.72 12.61
C LEU A 699 -4.72 0.21 12.69
N LYS A 700 -5.70 -0.65 12.42
CA LYS A 700 -5.61 -2.10 12.67
C LYS A 700 -4.47 -2.76 11.91
N GLN A 701 -4.24 -2.42 10.65
CA GLN A 701 -3.12 -2.94 9.86
C GLN A 701 -1.77 -2.52 10.45
N PHE A 702 -1.64 -1.30 10.97
CA PHE A 702 -0.42 -0.84 11.64
C PHE A 702 -0.20 -1.59 12.96
N GLU A 703 -1.26 -1.82 13.74
CA GLU A 703 -1.20 -2.62 14.97
C GLU A 703 -0.66 -4.03 14.69
N ILE A 704 -1.18 -4.71 13.66
CA ILE A 704 -0.72 -6.03 13.24
C ILE A 704 0.77 -5.99 12.88
N ILE A 705 1.18 -5.02 12.06
CA ILE A 705 2.58 -4.89 11.64
C ILE A 705 3.50 -4.62 12.84
N VAL A 706 3.10 -3.73 13.75
CA VAL A 706 3.90 -3.41 14.96
C VAL A 706 4.07 -4.64 15.83
N LYS A 707 2.98 -5.37 16.09
CA LYS A 707 2.98 -6.53 16.99
C LYS A 707 3.63 -7.77 16.39
N GLU A 708 3.55 -7.98 15.07
CA GLU A 708 4.05 -9.20 14.42
C GLU A 708 5.43 -9.04 13.75
N ALA A 709 5.80 -7.83 13.33
CA ALA A 709 7.02 -7.61 12.55
C ALA A 709 7.99 -6.59 13.18
N HIS A 710 7.59 -5.88 14.22
CA HIS A 710 8.44 -4.94 14.97
C HIS A 710 9.23 -3.98 14.06
N PRO A 711 8.57 -3.11 13.28
CA PRO A 711 9.25 -2.23 12.34
C PRO A 711 10.23 -1.29 13.05
N TYR A 712 11.38 -1.03 12.42
CA TYR A 712 12.39 -0.13 13.00
C TYR A 712 11.92 1.31 12.98
N THR A 713 11.12 1.69 11.96
CA THR A 713 10.57 3.03 11.86
C THR A 713 9.11 3.02 11.40
N ILE A 714 8.38 4.07 11.80
CA ILE A 714 7.05 4.40 11.32
C ILE A 714 7.06 5.85 10.84
N MET A 715 6.38 6.15 9.72
CA MET A 715 6.23 7.50 9.19
C MET A 715 4.83 8.03 9.50
N SER A 716 4.76 9.14 10.26
CA SER A 716 3.49 9.84 10.47
C SER A 716 3.00 10.49 9.18
N SER A 717 1.68 10.51 8.97
CA SER A 717 1.07 11.05 7.75
C SER A 717 1.02 12.58 7.74
N TYR A 718 0.72 13.14 6.56
CA TYR A 718 0.58 14.59 6.38
C TYR A 718 -0.67 15.17 7.03
N ASN A 719 -1.80 14.46 6.89
CA ASN A 719 -3.15 14.94 7.19
C ASN A 719 -3.37 15.18 8.70
N LEU A 720 -4.38 15.99 8.98
CA LEU A 720 -4.92 16.03 10.33
C LEU A 720 -5.77 14.79 10.59
N ILE A 721 -5.82 14.37 11.82
CA ILE A 721 -6.75 13.36 12.33
C ILE A 721 -7.55 13.99 13.45
N ASN A 722 -8.84 14.14 13.20
CA ASN A 722 -9.75 14.76 14.17
C ASN A 722 -9.25 16.13 14.67
N GLY A 723 -8.76 16.97 13.75
CA GLY A 723 -8.34 18.35 14.02
C GLY A 723 -6.88 18.53 14.44
N ILE A 724 -6.09 17.47 14.60
CA ILE A 724 -4.69 17.52 15.01
C ILE A 724 -3.80 16.88 13.92
N HIS A 725 -2.74 17.57 13.48
CA HIS A 725 -1.77 16.95 12.56
C HIS A 725 -1.28 15.61 13.10
N ALA A 726 -1.27 14.58 12.28
CA ALA A 726 -0.86 13.25 12.70
C ALA A 726 0.53 13.25 13.35
N SER A 727 1.45 14.07 12.84
CA SER A 727 2.80 14.24 13.40
C SER A 727 2.84 14.97 14.75
N GLU A 728 1.82 15.76 15.12
CA GLU A 728 1.67 16.42 16.43
C GLU A 728 0.73 15.69 17.39
N ASN A 729 0.12 14.58 16.97
CA ASN A 729 -0.91 13.92 17.74
C ASN A 729 -0.32 12.98 18.80
N LYS A 730 -0.16 13.49 20.02
CA LYS A 730 0.38 12.74 21.15
C LYS A 730 -0.46 11.52 21.53
N GLU A 731 -1.80 11.63 21.45
CA GLU A 731 -2.69 10.49 21.73
C GLU A 731 -2.46 9.36 20.73
N LEU A 732 -2.16 9.69 19.46
CA LEU A 732 -1.85 8.74 18.41
C LEU A 732 -0.43 8.15 18.56
N LEU A 733 0.59 9.03 18.58
CA LEU A 733 2.01 8.61 18.48
C LEU A 733 2.57 8.06 19.79
N THR A 734 2.19 8.62 20.93
CA THR A 734 2.61 8.13 22.24
C THR A 734 1.54 7.19 22.80
N GLY A 735 0.30 7.66 22.92
CA GLY A 735 -0.75 6.90 23.58
C GLY A 735 -1.09 5.57 22.92
N ILE A 736 -1.44 5.57 21.64
CA ILE A 736 -1.82 4.35 20.93
C ILE A 736 -0.58 3.58 20.47
N LEU A 737 0.29 4.21 19.68
CA LEU A 737 1.40 3.50 19.05
C LEU A 737 2.40 2.93 20.07
N ARG A 738 2.78 3.70 21.10
CA ARG A 738 3.82 3.29 22.06
C ARG A 738 3.26 2.66 23.32
N ASP A 739 2.33 3.35 24.00
CA ASP A 739 1.87 2.89 25.32
C ASP A 739 0.95 1.66 25.21
N GLU A 740 0.05 1.62 24.20
CA GLU A 740 -0.87 0.50 24.01
C GLU A 740 -0.25 -0.64 23.19
N TRP A 741 0.48 -0.35 22.06
CA TRP A 741 1.03 -1.40 21.19
C TRP A 741 2.47 -1.79 21.49
N GLY A 742 3.19 -1.01 22.31
CA GLY A 742 4.58 -1.30 22.71
C GLY A 742 5.60 -1.01 21.61
N PHE A 743 5.33 -0.09 20.67
CA PHE A 743 6.30 0.28 19.64
C PHE A 743 7.55 0.92 20.25
N ASP A 744 8.71 0.31 20.06
CA ASP A 744 10.01 0.74 20.58
C ASP A 744 10.91 1.41 19.53
N GLY A 745 10.44 1.51 18.29
CA GLY A 745 11.18 2.09 17.17
C GLY A 745 11.12 3.61 17.12
N MET A 746 11.62 4.17 16.02
CA MET A 746 11.64 5.60 15.73
C MET A 746 10.42 6.01 14.89
N VAL A 747 9.83 7.17 15.21
CA VAL A 747 8.82 7.81 14.36
C VAL A 747 9.46 8.95 13.58
N THR A 748 9.29 8.95 12.25
CA THR A 748 9.67 10.05 11.36
C THR A 748 8.42 10.76 10.84
N THR A 749 8.51 12.06 10.56
CA THR A 749 7.45 12.73 9.77
C THR A 749 7.49 12.25 8.32
N ASP A 750 6.40 12.42 7.60
CA ASP A 750 6.46 12.59 6.16
C ASP A 750 7.21 13.90 5.80
N TRP A 751 7.56 14.11 4.50
CA TRP A 751 8.48 15.20 4.10
C TRP A 751 7.80 16.56 4.11
N TRP A 752 8.38 17.52 4.87
CA TRP A 752 7.87 18.89 4.98
C TRP A 752 6.40 18.96 5.43
N THR A 753 6.07 18.24 6.51
CA THR A 753 4.79 18.38 7.22
C THR A 753 4.59 19.82 7.71
N PHE A 754 3.34 20.23 7.87
CA PHE A 754 2.99 21.56 8.41
C PHE A 754 3.01 21.61 9.95
N GLY A 755 3.32 20.51 10.62
CA GLY A 755 3.48 20.48 12.08
C GLY A 755 4.67 21.30 12.57
N GLU A 756 4.55 21.85 13.77
CA GLU A 756 5.62 22.57 14.48
C GLU A 756 6.64 21.58 15.04
N HIS A 757 7.90 21.71 14.70
CA HIS A 757 8.95 20.71 15.02
C HIS A 757 9.00 20.33 16.50
N TYR A 758 8.91 21.33 17.42
CA TYR A 758 8.92 21.02 18.86
C TYR A 758 7.64 20.32 19.34
N ARG A 759 6.47 20.59 18.72
CA ARG A 759 5.21 19.92 19.02
C ARG A 759 5.23 18.48 18.51
N GLU A 760 5.77 18.27 17.33
CA GLU A 760 5.99 16.96 16.75
C GLU A 760 6.90 16.11 17.67
N THR A 761 8.03 16.66 18.11
CA THR A 761 8.95 16.01 19.07
C THR A 761 8.24 15.66 20.37
N LYS A 762 7.50 16.60 20.95
CA LYS A 762 6.73 16.41 22.19
C LYS A 762 5.64 15.35 22.06
N ALA A 763 5.04 15.22 20.89
CA ALA A 763 4.03 14.21 20.59
C ALA A 763 4.60 12.79 20.46
N GLY A 764 5.92 12.63 20.27
CA GLY A 764 6.57 11.34 20.07
C GLY A 764 6.97 11.06 18.62
N ASN A 765 6.93 12.09 17.75
CA ASN A 765 7.55 12.05 16.44
C ASN A 765 9.03 12.44 16.60
N ASP A 766 9.93 11.48 16.42
CA ASP A 766 11.32 11.62 16.88
C ASP A 766 12.17 12.46 15.93
N ILE A 767 11.86 12.46 14.61
CA ILE A 767 12.64 13.20 13.62
C ILE A 767 11.74 13.88 12.59
N LYS A 768 12.01 15.16 12.32
CA LYS A 768 11.34 15.91 11.24
C LYS A 768 12.11 15.81 9.93
N MET A 769 11.46 15.33 8.89
CA MET A 769 12.02 15.16 7.55
C MET A 769 11.43 16.21 6.57
N ALA A 770 12.16 16.63 5.53
CA ALA A 770 13.55 16.29 5.16
C ALA A 770 14.61 17.03 5.99
N ALA A 771 14.28 18.15 6.62
CA ALA A 771 15.17 18.93 7.49
C ALA A 771 14.39 19.42 8.71
N GLY A 772 15.07 19.52 9.86
CA GLY A 772 14.47 20.04 11.08
C GLY A 772 14.61 21.56 11.20
N TYR A 773 14.03 22.09 12.25
CA TYR A 773 14.13 23.51 12.66
C TYR A 773 14.72 23.60 14.08
N PRO A 774 16.06 23.40 14.24
CA PRO A 774 16.73 23.37 15.54
C PRO A 774 16.46 24.61 16.39
N GLU A 775 16.39 25.78 15.76
CA GLU A 775 16.14 27.07 16.43
C GLU A 775 14.77 27.09 17.10
N ARG A 776 13.77 26.45 16.49
CA ARG A 776 12.40 26.38 17.06
C ARG A 776 12.36 25.47 18.28
N ILE A 777 13.12 24.38 18.27
CA ILE A 777 13.26 23.50 19.45
C ILE A 777 13.95 24.25 20.59
N LYS A 778 15.05 24.96 20.28
CA LYS A 778 15.76 25.78 21.28
C LYS A 778 14.86 26.86 21.90
N GLU A 779 14.15 27.63 21.06
CA GLU A 779 13.21 28.65 21.51
C GLU A 779 12.11 28.04 22.40
N ALA A 780 11.55 26.91 22.01
CA ALA A 780 10.53 26.23 22.78
C ALA A 780 11.08 25.70 24.12
N TYR A 781 12.32 25.19 24.14
CA TYR A 781 13.01 24.74 25.34
C TYR A 781 13.27 25.90 26.30
N GLU A 782 13.81 27.02 25.81
CA GLU A 782 14.09 28.22 26.61
C GLU A 782 12.81 28.82 27.23
N LYS A 783 11.67 28.68 26.55
CA LYS A 783 10.36 29.15 27.03
C LYS A 783 9.57 28.08 27.82
N GLY A 784 10.11 26.90 27.99
CA GLY A 784 9.52 25.80 28.78
C GLY A 784 8.37 25.05 28.10
N PHE A 785 8.22 25.17 26.78
CA PHE A 785 7.20 24.43 26.02
C PHE A 785 7.61 22.99 25.65
N ILE A 786 8.90 22.67 25.70
CA ILE A 786 9.45 21.33 25.58
C ILE A 786 10.55 21.14 26.62
N THR A 787 10.72 19.93 27.13
CA THR A 787 11.72 19.61 28.14
C THR A 787 12.98 18.99 27.50
N GLU A 788 14.12 19.11 28.20
CA GLU A 788 15.34 18.41 27.80
C GLU A 788 15.14 16.88 27.73
N GLY A 789 14.33 16.33 28.65
CA GLY A 789 14.01 14.90 28.66
C GLY A 789 13.27 14.43 27.39
N GLU A 790 12.33 15.22 26.88
CA GLU A 790 11.61 14.92 25.63
C GLU A 790 12.56 14.99 24.42
N ILE A 791 13.45 15.98 24.37
CA ILE A 791 14.47 16.11 23.30
C ILE A 791 15.42 14.90 23.32
N ARG A 792 15.99 14.58 24.50
CA ARG A 792 16.90 13.45 24.65
C ARG A 792 16.24 12.10 24.37
N LEU A 793 14.97 11.94 24.70
CA LEU A 793 14.21 10.72 24.42
C LEU A 793 14.10 10.47 22.92
N SER A 794 13.79 11.50 22.13
CA SER A 794 13.73 11.39 20.66
C SER A 794 15.11 11.12 20.07
N ALA A 795 16.15 11.83 20.50
CA ALA A 795 17.53 11.54 20.08
C ALA A 795 17.97 10.11 20.41
N ARG A 796 17.63 9.60 21.61
CA ARG A 796 17.90 8.23 22.01
C ARG A 796 17.22 7.19 21.11
N ARG A 797 15.97 7.43 20.69
CA ARG A 797 15.21 6.54 19.77
C ARG A 797 15.84 6.51 18.39
N ILE A 798 16.30 7.65 17.88
CA ILE A 798 17.03 7.74 16.60
C ILE A 798 18.32 6.91 16.69
N LEU A 799 19.12 7.08 17.74
CA LEU A 799 20.36 6.33 17.92
C LEU A 799 20.09 4.83 18.11
N ASN A 800 19.07 4.46 18.89
CA ASN A 800 18.67 3.07 19.05
C ASN A 800 18.26 2.40 17.72
N MET A 801 17.59 3.13 16.85
CA MET A 801 17.25 2.67 15.50
C MET A 801 18.55 2.45 14.68
N ILE A 802 19.48 3.40 14.71
CA ILE A 802 20.77 3.27 14.02
C ILE A 802 21.57 2.05 14.51
N LEU A 803 21.46 1.67 15.79
CA LEU A 803 22.07 0.44 16.32
C LEU A 803 21.47 -0.85 15.74
N LYS A 804 20.25 -0.82 15.22
CA LYS A 804 19.58 -2.00 14.62
C LYS A 804 20.01 -2.26 13.17
N ILE A 805 20.53 -1.25 12.46
CA ILE A 805 20.93 -1.35 11.04
C ILE A 805 22.43 -1.60 10.86
N ASP A 806 22.84 -2.09 9.65
CA ASP A 806 24.26 -2.36 9.30
C ASP A 806 25.01 -1.13 8.78
#